data_904b44f52518d3565ead2040ab0a3c81
#
_entry.id   904b44f52518d3565ead2040ab0a3c81
#
_cell.length_a   1.000
_cell.length_b   1.000
_cell.length_c   1.000
_cell.angle_alpha   90.00
_cell.angle_beta   90.00
_cell.angle_gamma   90.00
#
_symmetry.space_group_name_H-M   'P 1'
#
loop_
_entity.id
_entity.type
_entity.pdbx_description
1 polymer ?
#
loop_
_entity_poly.entity_id
_entity_poly.type
_entity_poly.pdbx_seq_one_letter_code
_entity_poly.pdbx_strand_id
1 'polypeptide(L)'
;MNISYKWLKEYVDTTLSAQEIADALTSAGLEVDSVEEVQTIKGGLEGLWVAEVLTCEPHPNSDHMHVCTVDAGQAARGEGQEPLQIVCGAPNVAAGQKVITAVVGTKLYDGDECFTIKRSKLRGVESCGMLCAEDEIGIGTDHNGIIVLPEDAVVGTPAAEYFHVESDWLIEVDITPNRADACSHYGVARDLYAWLVQNGYKTSLHRPDCESFRVDDESLPISVTIDDPNLCPRYAAVTLTGCQVKESPEWLQNKLRTIGLRPINNIVDITNYIMMAYGQPLHCFDADMIEGRQVIVKTLPEGTPFVTLDGVEHKLSNQDLAICNAKEPMCIAGVFGGKGSGTYDTTTNVLLESAYFNPTSIRKSARRHGLSTDASFRFERGIDPHGQLYALKQAAILAKELAGAKVSMQVVDVQANPMSDFKVSLKYDYVDNLIGKHIPQETIKSIVTSLEMKIDSETNEGLELTVPAYRVDVQRPCDVVEDILRIYGYNNVEIPSTLKNSLTVKTIHDLSHKLQNIIGEQLVGGGFREILNNSLQRGAYYDGLESYKSQECVRLLNPLSQDLNVLRQTLLFGGLESIARNTSYRNTDLRFFEFGNCYRFQAEKKCADIIPGVSSSRDPEVIKHVLDAYSEDYHLGLWLTGKRIRGSWAHPDEDSSFAQLKAYVVNILTRLGVPFGSLVFGQGSSDIYSTSLCIQNRGGKTLVEMGIVSGKLTKVFSIEAPVYFADIRWNQLMRIIQKQNVTYKEISKFPAVSRDLALLLDSNVPFAEVERIAYQTEKKLLKAVKLFDVYEGKNLPAGKKSYAVNFILQDETKTLNDKAIDAVMQKLINNLKTQLNADLR
;
A
#
# COMPACT_ATOMS: atom_id res chain seq x y z
N MET A 1 6.73 -11.49 9.38
CA MET A 1 7.48 -11.93 10.61
C MET A 1 7.38 -13.44 10.72
N ASN A 2 8.53 -14.10 10.78
CA ASN A 2 8.62 -15.55 10.87
C ASN A 2 8.54 -15.99 12.33
N ILE A 3 7.58 -16.84 12.66
CA ILE A 3 7.34 -17.36 14.02
C ILE A 3 7.47 -18.88 14.00
N SER A 4 8.35 -19.43 14.86
CA SER A 4 8.45 -20.86 15.12
C SER A 4 7.34 -21.28 16.09
N TYR A 5 6.56 -22.29 15.72
CA TYR A 5 5.50 -22.86 16.55
C TYR A 5 6.01 -23.41 17.89
N LYS A 6 7.11 -24.16 17.86
CA LYS A 6 7.73 -24.71 19.09
C LYS A 6 8.24 -23.60 20.00
N TRP A 7 8.89 -22.58 19.44
CA TRP A 7 9.40 -21.44 20.20
C TRP A 7 8.27 -20.58 20.77
N LEU A 8 7.18 -20.34 19.98
CA LEU A 8 6.01 -19.62 20.46
C LEU A 8 5.38 -20.29 21.70
N LYS A 9 5.33 -21.63 21.71
CA LYS A 9 4.80 -22.42 22.83
C LYS A 9 5.64 -22.37 24.10
N GLU A 10 6.86 -21.87 24.06
CA GLU A 10 7.65 -21.62 25.26
C GLU A 10 7.11 -20.40 26.05
N TYR A 11 6.37 -19.54 25.38
CA TYR A 11 5.79 -18.33 25.99
C TYR A 11 4.32 -18.44 26.31
N VAL A 12 3.57 -19.29 25.62
CA VAL A 12 2.12 -19.43 25.83
C VAL A 12 1.71 -20.89 25.83
N ASP A 13 1.02 -21.30 26.90
CA ASP A 13 0.49 -22.65 27.04
C ASP A 13 -0.68 -22.86 26.09
N THR A 14 -0.54 -23.76 25.13
CA THR A 14 -1.63 -24.09 24.20
C THR A 14 -1.51 -25.52 23.68
N THR A 15 -2.67 -26.14 23.43
CA THR A 15 -2.77 -27.45 22.76
C THR A 15 -3.14 -27.33 21.28
N LEU A 16 -3.34 -26.09 20.79
CA LEU A 16 -3.70 -25.85 19.39
C LEU A 16 -2.55 -26.27 18.47
N SER A 17 -2.89 -26.79 17.30
CA SER A 17 -1.97 -27.03 16.20
C SER A 17 -1.47 -25.73 15.59
N ALA A 18 -0.43 -25.77 14.76
CA ALA A 18 0.09 -24.60 14.07
C ALA A 18 -0.97 -23.90 13.19
N GLN A 19 -1.83 -24.69 12.51
CA GLN A 19 -2.92 -24.14 11.69
C GLN A 19 -3.99 -23.46 12.55
N GLU A 20 -4.40 -24.07 13.68
CA GLU A 20 -5.37 -23.46 14.58
C GLU A 20 -4.83 -22.18 15.23
N ILE A 21 -3.52 -22.10 15.50
CA ILE A 21 -2.86 -20.87 15.96
C ILE A 21 -2.90 -19.81 14.86
N ALA A 22 -2.63 -20.17 13.61
CA ALA A 22 -2.68 -19.25 12.48
C ALA A 22 -4.10 -18.65 12.31
N ASP A 23 -5.13 -19.48 12.41
CA ASP A 23 -6.53 -19.05 12.36
C ASP A 23 -6.89 -18.12 13.53
N ALA A 24 -6.40 -18.44 14.74
CA ALA A 24 -6.58 -17.61 15.94
C ALA A 24 -5.91 -16.24 15.81
N LEU A 25 -4.66 -16.19 15.35
CA LEU A 25 -3.89 -14.97 15.14
C LEU A 25 -4.55 -14.08 14.08
N THR A 26 -4.94 -14.66 12.94
CA THR A 26 -5.66 -13.94 11.88
C THR A 26 -6.96 -13.35 12.40
N SER A 27 -7.74 -14.11 13.18
CA SER A 27 -8.98 -13.61 13.77
C SER A 27 -8.76 -12.51 14.81
N ALA A 28 -7.59 -12.50 15.45
CA ALA A 28 -7.17 -11.47 16.41
C ALA A 28 -6.51 -10.23 15.76
N GLY A 29 -6.41 -10.21 14.41
CA GLY A 29 -5.87 -9.08 13.64
C GLY A 29 -4.37 -9.15 13.34
N LEU A 30 -3.76 -10.33 13.50
CA LEU A 30 -2.41 -10.64 13.02
C LEU A 30 -2.54 -11.64 11.86
N GLU A 31 -2.63 -11.13 10.64
CA GLU A 31 -2.83 -11.95 9.44
C GLU A 31 -1.67 -12.92 9.24
N VAL A 32 -2.00 -14.19 8.99
CA VAL A 32 -1.03 -15.23 8.71
C VAL A 32 -1.07 -15.54 7.22
N ASP A 33 0.07 -15.33 6.55
CA ASP A 33 0.22 -15.56 5.11
C ASP A 33 0.41 -17.04 4.78
N SER A 34 1.24 -17.74 5.57
CA SER A 34 1.56 -19.17 5.35
C SER A 34 1.85 -19.92 6.64
N VAL A 35 1.63 -21.23 6.61
CA VAL A 35 2.03 -22.19 7.65
C VAL A 35 2.74 -23.35 6.96
N GLU A 36 4.05 -23.49 7.22
CA GLU A 36 4.89 -24.47 6.56
C GLU A 36 5.64 -25.34 7.57
N GLU A 37 5.73 -26.65 7.32
CA GLU A 37 6.59 -27.52 8.11
C GLU A 37 8.04 -27.34 7.68
N VAL A 38 8.90 -26.97 8.63
CA VAL A 38 10.34 -26.78 8.44
C VAL A 38 11.08 -27.89 9.20
N GLN A 39 11.90 -28.59 8.48
CA GLN A 39 12.75 -29.63 9.05
C GLN A 39 14.18 -29.09 9.21
N THR A 40 14.88 -29.42 10.29
CA THR A 40 16.25 -28.99 10.54
C THR A 40 17.21 -29.39 9.43
N ILE A 41 16.89 -30.51 8.75
CA ILE A 41 17.58 -31.01 7.55
C ILE A 41 16.52 -31.19 6.45
N LYS A 42 16.73 -30.57 5.29
CA LYS A 42 15.77 -30.59 4.16
C LYS A 42 15.43 -32.02 3.75
N GLY A 43 14.13 -32.34 3.72
CA GLY A 43 13.64 -33.70 3.45
C GLY A 43 13.66 -34.65 4.65
N GLY A 44 14.04 -34.16 5.86
CA GLY A 44 13.92 -34.92 7.12
C GLY A 44 14.69 -36.23 7.17
N LEU A 45 15.67 -36.42 6.31
CA LEU A 45 16.40 -37.69 6.12
C LEU A 45 15.50 -38.90 5.89
N GLU A 46 14.31 -38.70 5.28
CA GLU A 46 13.35 -39.76 4.99
C GLU A 46 13.95 -40.76 3.99
N GLY A 47 13.88 -42.05 4.30
CA GLY A 47 14.44 -43.12 3.48
C GLY A 47 15.95 -43.37 3.65
N LEU A 48 16.60 -42.68 4.60
CA LEU A 48 17.97 -42.87 5.00
C LEU A 48 18.03 -43.70 6.29
N TRP A 49 18.98 -44.62 6.35
CA TRP A 49 19.06 -45.61 7.44
C TRP A 49 20.51 -45.81 7.91
N VAL A 50 20.69 -46.09 9.18
CA VAL A 50 21.94 -46.62 9.71
C VAL A 50 22.10 -48.06 9.22
N ALA A 51 23.21 -48.34 8.54
CA ALA A 51 23.47 -49.63 7.92
C ALA A 51 24.88 -50.14 8.25
N GLU A 52 25.14 -51.45 8.06
CA GLU A 52 26.45 -52.03 8.17
C GLU A 52 26.92 -52.60 6.82
N VAL A 53 28.17 -52.30 6.48
CA VAL A 53 28.82 -52.86 5.30
C VAL A 53 29.32 -54.25 5.65
N LEU A 54 28.60 -55.29 5.22
CA LEU A 54 28.96 -56.68 5.53
C LEU A 54 30.17 -57.13 4.71
N THR A 55 30.22 -56.81 3.43
CA THR A 55 31.34 -57.15 2.51
C THR A 55 31.65 -55.92 1.65
N CYS A 56 32.93 -55.79 1.28
CA CYS A 56 33.40 -54.74 0.40
C CYS A 56 34.46 -55.35 -0.54
N GLU A 57 34.09 -55.58 -1.79
CA GLU A 57 34.92 -56.23 -2.80
C GLU A 57 35.23 -55.26 -3.93
N PRO A 58 36.43 -55.32 -4.56
CA PRO A 58 36.76 -54.47 -5.72
C PRO A 58 35.76 -54.67 -6.87
N HIS A 59 35.36 -53.60 -7.52
CA HIS A 59 34.41 -53.65 -8.64
C HIS A 59 35.07 -54.34 -9.85
N PRO A 60 34.44 -55.35 -10.51
CA PRO A 60 35.08 -56.14 -11.57
C PRO A 60 35.48 -55.32 -12.82
N ASN A 61 34.86 -54.14 -13.02
CA ASN A 61 35.10 -53.28 -14.19
C ASN A 61 35.52 -51.86 -13.80
N SER A 62 36.06 -51.65 -12.58
CA SER A 62 36.53 -50.32 -12.09
C SER A 62 37.68 -50.51 -11.13
N ASP A 63 38.64 -49.61 -11.19
CA ASP A 63 39.85 -49.57 -10.38
C ASP A 63 39.68 -48.74 -9.07
N HIS A 64 38.57 -48.04 -8.95
CA HIS A 64 38.30 -47.13 -7.82
C HIS A 64 36.93 -47.33 -7.18
N MET A 65 36.10 -48.27 -7.69
CA MET A 65 34.80 -48.57 -7.10
C MET A 65 34.83 -49.91 -6.35
N HIS A 66 33.92 -50.07 -5.39
CA HIS A 66 33.70 -51.26 -4.63
C HIS A 66 32.26 -51.74 -4.75
N VAL A 67 32.06 -53.04 -4.73
CA VAL A 67 30.72 -53.66 -4.65
C VAL A 67 30.54 -54.07 -3.19
N CYS A 68 29.59 -53.43 -2.53
CA CYS A 68 29.33 -53.64 -1.10
C CYS A 68 28.02 -54.42 -0.92
N THR A 69 28.00 -55.33 0.04
CA THR A 69 26.75 -55.92 0.59
C THR A 69 26.47 -55.18 1.87
N VAL A 70 25.32 -54.56 1.97
CA VAL A 70 24.94 -53.61 3.03
C VAL A 70 23.68 -54.07 3.73
N ASP A 71 23.73 -54.19 5.05
CA ASP A 71 22.58 -54.47 5.92
C ASP A 71 22.02 -53.14 6.48
N ALA A 72 20.88 -52.73 5.98
CA ALA A 72 20.14 -51.54 6.45
C ALA A 72 19.03 -51.89 7.47
N GLY A 73 18.96 -53.10 7.95
CA GLY A 73 17.91 -53.59 8.85
C GLY A 73 16.61 -53.99 8.15
N GLN A 74 15.74 -54.69 8.88
CA GLN A 74 14.49 -55.23 8.32
C GLN A 74 13.49 -54.13 7.93
N ALA A 75 13.46 -53.03 8.70
CA ALA A 75 12.56 -51.92 8.43
C ALA A 75 12.87 -51.22 7.09
N ALA A 76 14.13 -51.11 6.70
CA ALA A 76 14.59 -50.52 5.44
C ALA A 76 14.43 -51.41 4.24
N ARG A 77 14.53 -52.71 4.41
CA ARG A 77 14.53 -53.74 3.33
C ARG A 77 13.19 -54.38 3.09
N GLY A 78 12.31 -54.46 4.11
CA GLY A 78 11.12 -55.30 4.16
C GLY A 78 11.43 -56.71 4.68
N GLU A 79 10.43 -57.35 5.29
CA GLU A 79 10.57 -58.70 5.85
C GLU A 79 11.00 -59.72 4.78
N GLY A 80 12.06 -60.46 5.10
CA GLY A 80 12.52 -61.61 4.26
C GLY A 80 13.35 -61.22 3.03
N GLN A 81 13.77 -59.97 2.88
CA GLN A 81 14.66 -59.55 1.79
C GLN A 81 16.14 -59.68 2.18
N GLU A 82 16.98 -60.02 1.18
CA GLU A 82 18.45 -60.08 1.35
C GLU A 82 19.09 -58.68 1.55
N PRO A 83 20.32 -58.64 2.15
CA PRO A 83 21.08 -57.40 2.23
C PRO A 83 21.23 -56.67 0.87
N LEU A 84 21.34 -55.34 0.88
CA LEU A 84 21.39 -54.52 -0.32
C LEU A 84 22.76 -54.60 -0.99
N GLN A 85 22.76 -54.81 -2.33
CA GLN A 85 23.99 -54.66 -3.12
C GLN A 85 24.10 -53.18 -3.52
N ILE A 86 25.20 -52.55 -3.13
CA ILE A 86 25.45 -51.12 -3.44
C ILE A 86 26.86 -50.96 -4.01
N VAL A 87 26.98 -50.24 -5.11
CA VAL A 87 28.26 -49.88 -5.69
C VAL A 87 28.67 -48.50 -5.13
N CYS A 88 29.82 -48.45 -4.46
CA CYS A 88 30.34 -47.27 -3.83
C CYS A 88 31.68 -46.83 -4.44
N GLY A 89 31.86 -45.54 -4.74
CA GLY A 89 33.08 -44.96 -5.25
C GLY A 89 33.93 -44.23 -4.21
N ALA A 90 33.51 -44.20 -2.97
CA ALA A 90 34.20 -43.49 -1.90
C ALA A 90 35.49 -44.20 -1.47
N PRO A 91 36.60 -43.48 -1.26
CA PRO A 91 37.89 -44.10 -0.95
C PRO A 91 37.98 -44.69 0.46
N ASN A 92 37.06 -44.30 1.36
CA ASN A 92 37.06 -44.70 2.75
C ASN A 92 36.12 -45.87 3.08
N VAL A 93 35.42 -46.46 2.07
CA VAL A 93 34.50 -47.59 2.32
C VAL A 93 35.26 -48.88 2.66
N ALA A 94 34.86 -49.60 3.72
CA ALA A 94 35.40 -50.86 4.13
C ALA A 94 34.36 -51.78 4.79
N ALA A 95 34.60 -53.10 4.77
CA ALA A 95 33.74 -54.04 5.46
C ALA A 95 33.80 -53.84 6.99
N GLY A 96 32.68 -54.03 7.67
CA GLY A 96 32.50 -53.84 9.10
C GLY A 96 32.16 -52.44 9.55
N GLN A 97 32.14 -51.47 8.62
CA GLN A 97 31.76 -50.09 8.95
C GLN A 97 30.26 -49.90 9.11
N LYS A 98 29.88 -49.05 10.10
CA LYS A 98 28.53 -48.51 10.20
C LYS A 98 28.47 -47.25 9.36
N VAL A 99 27.45 -47.11 8.51
CA VAL A 99 27.33 -46.06 7.49
C VAL A 99 25.89 -45.56 7.36
N ILE A 100 25.68 -44.45 6.69
CA ILE A 100 24.35 -43.98 6.29
C ILE A 100 24.07 -44.44 4.85
N THR A 101 22.91 -45.07 4.67
CA THR A 101 22.49 -45.67 3.41
C THR A 101 21.14 -45.11 2.97
N ALA A 102 21.08 -44.56 1.76
CA ALA A 102 19.86 -44.19 1.08
C ALA A 102 19.31 -45.39 0.29
N VAL A 103 18.11 -45.84 0.60
CA VAL A 103 17.43 -46.91 -0.12
C VAL A 103 16.78 -46.40 -1.43
N VAL A 104 16.40 -47.33 -2.32
CA VAL A 104 15.71 -46.93 -3.57
C VAL A 104 14.39 -46.24 -3.24
N GLY A 105 14.17 -45.04 -3.84
CA GLY A 105 13.02 -44.17 -3.58
C GLY A 105 13.35 -42.98 -2.69
N THR A 106 14.48 -42.99 -1.97
CA THR A 106 14.93 -41.87 -1.15
C THR A 106 15.16 -40.61 -2.00
N LYS A 107 14.72 -39.48 -1.50
CA LYS A 107 14.98 -38.17 -2.11
C LYS A 107 16.13 -37.49 -1.38
N LEU A 108 17.15 -37.10 -2.12
CA LEU A 108 18.28 -36.30 -1.63
C LEU A 108 18.21 -34.91 -2.23
N TYR A 109 18.69 -33.89 -1.49
CA TYR A 109 18.56 -32.49 -1.84
C TYR A 109 19.93 -31.83 -1.94
N ASP A 110 20.16 -31.10 -3.03
CA ASP A 110 21.32 -30.22 -3.21
C ASP A 110 20.79 -28.79 -3.43
N GLY A 111 20.80 -27.99 -2.39
CA GLY A 111 20.12 -26.69 -2.40
C GLY A 111 18.62 -26.85 -2.71
N ASP A 112 18.17 -26.27 -3.83
CA ASP A 112 16.77 -26.38 -4.27
C ASP A 112 16.52 -27.53 -5.21
N GLU A 113 17.56 -28.21 -5.69
CA GLU A 113 17.42 -29.37 -6.55
C GLU A 113 17.19 -30.63 -5.75
N CYS A 114 16.38 -31.55 -6.28
CA CYS A 114 16.03 -32.81 -5.66
C CYS A 114 16.27 -33.97 -6.64
N PHE A 115 17.00 -35.00 -6.23
CA PHE A 115 17.12 -36.21 -6.99
C PHE A 115 16.68 -37.45 -6.19
N THR A 116 16.11 -38.41 -6.89
CA THR A 116 15.60 -39.63 -6.26
C THR A 116 16.54 -40.79 -6.55
N ILE A 117 16.92 -41.53 -5.50
CA ILE A 117 17.74 -42.73 -5.63
C ILE A 117 16.94 -43.82 -6.38
N LYS A 118 17.51 -44.28 -7.48
CA LYS A 118 16.92 -45.32 -8.31
C LYS A 118 17.84 -46.55 -8.40
N ARG A 119 17.22 -47.74 -8.58
CA ARG A 119 17.98 -48.93 -8.96
C ARG A 119 18.72 -48.65 -10.27
N SER A 120 20.05 -48.79 -10.25
CA SER A 120 20.92 -48.43 -11.37
C SER A 120 21.96 -49.50 -11.64
N LYS A 121 22.51 -49.54 -12.88
CA LYS A 121 23.64 -50.40 -13.23
C LYS A 121 24.88 -49.55 -13.42
N LEU A 122 25.83 -49.65 -12.54
CA LEU A 122 27.10 -48.96 -12.60
C LEU A 122 28.16 -49.89 -13.20
N ARG A 123 28.67 -49.59 -14.39
CA ARG A 123 29.64 -50.42 -15.15
C ARG A 123 29.29 -51.92 -15.20
N GLY A 124 27.96 -52.23 -15.27
CA GLY A 124 27.46 -53.59 -15.42
C GLY A 124 27.03 -54.24 -14.13
N VAL A 125 27.34 -53.69 -12.96
CA VAL A 125 26.94 -54.20 -11.63
C VAL A 125 25.72 -53.40 -11.14
N GLU A 126 24.73 -54.10 -10.58
CA GLU A 126 23.50 -53.48 -10.09
C GLU A 126 23.76 -52.80 -8.72
N SER A 127 23.27 -51.59 -8.54
CA SER A 127 23.27 -50.89 -7.27
C SER A 127 21.83 -50.60 -6.85
N CYS A 128 21.44 -51.00 -5.61
CA CYS A 128 20.13 -50.89 -5.03
C CYS A 128 20.07 -49.85 -3.90
N GLY A 129 20.87 -48.80 -4.00
CA GLY A 129 20.95 -47.74 -2.99
C GLY A 129 22.23 -46.93 -3.16
N MET A 130 22.50 -46.05 -2.21
CA MET A 130 23.70 -45.23 -2.18
C MET A 130 24.20 -45.08 -0.72
N LEU A 131 25.52 -45.16 -0.54
CA LEU A 131 26.18 -44.80 0.73
C LEU A 131 26.46 -43.28 0.67
N CYS A 132 26.08 -42.56 1.68
CA CYS A 132 26.04 -41.07 1.63
C CYS A 132 27.21 -40.40 2.35
N ALA A 133 27.66 -39.26 1.81
CA ALA A 133 28.55 -38.31 2.43
C ALA A 133 27.74 -37.28 3.26
N GLU A 134 28.42 -36.46 4.07
CA GLU A 134 27.77 -35.49 4.93
C GLU A 134 27.03 -34.41 4.11
N ASP A 135 27.66 -33.90 3.07
CA ASP A 135 27.10 -32.87 2.19
C ASP A 135 25.90 -33.36 1.36
N GLU A 136 25.90 -34.66 0.97
CA GLU A 136 24.83 -35.27 0.19
C GLU A 136 23.52 -35.39 0.97
N ILE A 137 23.56 -35.44 2.29
CA ILE A 137 22.38 -35.50 3.16
C ILE A 137 22.17 -34.24 4.01
N GLY A 138 23.00 -33.21 3.81
CA GLY A 138 22.85 -31.90 4.42
C GLY A 138 23.18 -31.82 5.92
N ILE A 139 23.99 -32.75 6.47
CA ILE A 139 24.43 -32.71 7.87
C ILE A 139 25.79 -32.04 8.06
N GLY A 140 26.56 -31.86 7.01
CA GLY A 140 27.89 -31.27 7.02
C GLY A 140 28.32 -30.79 5.65
N THR A 141 29.63 -30.54 5.49
CA THR A 141 30.24 -30.05 4.25
C THR A 141 31.33 -30.93 3.69
N ASP A 142 31.61 -32.09 4.35
CA ASP A 142 32.64 -33.02 3.91
C ASP A 142 32.13 -33.91 2.77
N HIS A 143 32.85 -33.87 1.63
CA HIS A 143 32.61 -34.69 0.44
C HIS A 143 33.74 -35.69 0.19
N ASN A 144 34.75 -35.79 1.08
CA ASN A 144 35.94 -36.62 0.82
C ASN A 144 35.68 -38.15 1.00
N GLY A 145 34.49 -38.51 1.50
CA GLY A 145 34.12 -39.93 1.72
C GLY A 145 32.72 -40.08 2.28
N ILE A 146 32.30 -41.37 2.44
CA ILE A 146 31.04 -41.67 3.11
C ILE A 146 31.13 -41.42 4.62
N ILE A 147 29.97 -41.19 5.24
CA ILE A 147 29.83 -41.07 6.69
C ILE A 147 30.13 -42.41 7.32
N VAL A 148 31.11 -42.48 8.19
CA VAL A 148 31.44 -43.64 9.03
C VAL A 148 31.01 -43.36 10.45
N LEU A 149 30.04 -44.13 10.93
CA LEU A 149 29.46 -43.96 12.26
C LEU A 149 30.27 -44.77 13.31
N PRO A 150 30.14 -44.42 14.60
CA PRO A 150 30.70 -45.21 15.71
C PRO A 150 30.20 -46.70 15.71
N GLU A 151 30.97 -47.61 16.24
CA GLU A 151 30.65 -49.06 16.27
C GLU A 151 29.34 -49.39 17.02
N ASP A 152 28.95 -48.53 17.97
CA ASP A 152 27.74 -48.68 18.77
C ASP A 152 26.45 -48.21 18.06
N ALA A 153 26.55 -47.65 16.86
CA ALA A 153 25.40 -47.28 16.06
C ALA A 153 24.52 -48.50 15.71
N VAL A 154 23.23 -48.45 15.98
CA VAL A 154 22.28 -49.53 15.81
C VAL A 154 21.80 -49.62 14.37
N VAL A 155 22.11 -50.73 13.70
CA VAL A 155 21.65 -51.01 12.32
C VAL A 155 20.14 -51.05 12.24
N GLY A 156 19.57 -50.42 11.22
CA GLY A 156 18.13 -50.29 11.01
C GLY A 156 17.46 -49.14 11.75
N THR A 157 18.26 -48.27 12.44
CA THR A 157 17.75 -47.02 12.97
C THR A 157 17.55 -46.05 11.81
N PRO A 158 16.38 -45.36 11.69
CA PRO A 158 16.24 -44.27 10.74
C PRO A 158 17.30 -43.17 10.97
N ALA A 159 17.88 -42.65 9.89
CA ALA A 159 18.89 -41.60 10.00
C ALA A 159 18.35 -40.34 10.69
N ALA A 160 17.06 -40.01 10.48
CA ALA A 160 16.37 -38.92 11.17
C ALA A 160 16.39 -39.08 12.70
N GLU A 161 16.21 -40.30 13.21
CA GLU A 161 16.28 -40.60 14.64
C GLU A 161 17.72 -40.56 15.16
N TYR A 162 18.65 -41.10 14.38
CA TYR A 162 20.07 -41.13 14.74
C TYR A 162 20.67 -39.71 14.84
N PHE A 163 20.33 -38.83 13.88
CA PHE A 163 20.80 -37.43 13.84
C PHE A 163 19.85 -36.48 14.55
N HIS A 164 18.86 -36.94 15.29
CA HIS A 164 17.91 -36.11 16.05
C HIS A 164 17.26 -35.04 15.19
N VAL A 165 16.86 -35.37 13.95
CA VAL A 165 16.21 -34.41 13.06
C VAL A 165 14.89 -33.93 13.68
N GLU A 166 14.81 -32.65 13.94
CA GLU A 166 13.60 -32.04 14.45
C GLU A 166 12.79 -31.40 13.32
N SER A 167 11.46 -31.53 13.39
CA SER A 167 10.55 -30.71 12.57
C SER A 167 9.92 -29.64 13.45
N ASP A 168 9.67 -28.48 12.86
CA ASP A 168 8.92 -27.39 13.47
C ASP A 168 7.98 -26.80 12.42
N TRP A 169 7.04 -25.95 12.84
CA TRP A 169 6.18 -25.23 11.92
C TRP A 169 6.59 -23.76 11.91
N LEU A 170 6.80 -23.22 10.71
CA LEU A 170 6.99 -21.83 10.46
C LEU A 170 5.62 -21.18 10.18
N ILE A 171 5.25 -20.18 10.97
CA ILE A 171 4.06 -19.38 10.82
C ILE A 171 4.51 -17.99 10.34
N GLU A 172 4.19 -17.64 9.10
CA GLU A 172 4.52 -16.32 8.55
C GLU A 172 3.40 -15.33 8.83
N VAL A 173 3.70 -14.35 9.69
CA VAL A 173 2.74 -13.33 10.14
C VAL A 173 3.05 -12.01 9.45
N ASP A 174 2.07 -11.42 8.75
CA ASP A 174 2.18 -10.06 8.21
C ASP A 174 1.92 -9.02 9.31
N ILE A 175 2.97 -8.27 9.65
CA ILE A 175 2.93 -7.26 10.72
C ILE A 175 2.75 -5.88 10.12
N THR A 176 1.58 -5.30 10.34
CA THR A 176 1.31 -3.92 9.96
C THR A 176 2.18 -2.92 10.72
N PRO A 177 2.54 -1.75 10.15
CA PRO A 177 3.47 -0.80 10.78
C PRO A 177 3.06 -0.27 12.17
N ASN A 178 1.78 -0.33 12.53
CA ASN A 178 1.28 0.07 13.85
C ASN A 178 1.46 -1.01 14.92
N ARG A 179 1.67 -2.28 14.53
CA ARG A 179 1.78 -3.42 15.43
C ARG A 179 3.24 -3.77 15.75
N ALA A 180 4.04 -2.75 16.11
CA ALA A 180 5.44 -2.93 16.53
C ALA A 180 5.59 -3.89 17.72
N ASP A 181 4.60 -3.97 18.58
CA ASP A 181 4.50 -4.88 19.71
C ASP A 181 4.51 -6.36 19.32
N ALA A 182 4.05 -6.70 18.13
CA ALA A 182 4.00 -8.06 17.60
C ALA A 182 5.24 -8.46 16.78
N CYS A 183 6.29 -7.61 16.71
CA CYS A 183 7.53 -7.92 15.98
C CYS A 183 8.47 -8.89 16.72
N SER A 184 7.93 -9.83 17.51
CA SER A 184 8.67 -10.85 18.26
C SER A 184 7.78 -12.05 18.62
N HIS A 185 8.40 -13.18 18.97
CA HIS A 185 7.68 -14.36 19.44
C HIS A 185 6.83 -14.05 20.70
N TYR A 186 7.41 -13.32 21.66
CA TYR A 186 6.69 -12.94 22.89
C TYR A 186 5.53 -11.98 22.58
N GLY A 187 5.70 -11.05 21.64
CA GLY A 187 4.64 -10.13 21.23
C GLY A 187 3.46 -10.85 20.57
N VAL A 188 3.74 -11.83 19.70
CA VAL A 188 2.69 -12.69 19.09
C VAL A 188 2.06 -13.60 20.14
N ALA A 189 2.85 -14.16 21.06
CA ALA A 189 2.34 -14.98 22.17
C ALA A 189 1.35 -14.21 23.05
N ARG A 190 1.58 -12.94 23.29
CA ARG A 190 0.68 -12.05 24.07
C ARG A 190 -0.69 -11.89 23.40
N ASP A 191 -0.73 -11.66 22.08
CA ASP A 191 -1.99 -11.58 21.34
C ASP A 191 -2.71 -12.94 21.33
N LEU A 192 -1.97 -14.01 21.09
CA LEU A 192 -2.53 -15.37 21.13
C LEU A 192 -3.08 -15.69 22.55
N TYR A 193 -2.37 -15.30 23.60
CA TYR A 193 -2.82 -15.47 24.99
C TYR A 193 -4.14 -14.74 25.22
N ALA A 194 -4.27 -13.49 24.80
CA ALA A 194 -5.50 -12.72 24.96
C ALA A 194 -6.68 -13.38 24.20
N TRP A 195 -6.43 -13.88 22.99
CA TRP A 195 -7.44 -14.61 22.23
C TRP A 195 -7.84 -15.92 22.92
N LEU A 196 -6.87 -16.71 23.43
CA LEU A 196 -7.13 -17.96 24.13
C LEU A 196 -7.96 -17.75 25.39
N VAL A 197 -7.63 -16.72 26.22
CA VAL A 197 -8.40 -16.35 27.42
C VAL A 197 -9.84 -15.99 27.06
N GLN A 198 -10.02 -15.17 26.03
CA GLN A 198 -11.36 -14.75 25.58
C GLN A 198 -12.20 -15.91 25.06
N ASN A 199 -11.58 -16.91 24.46
CA ASN A 199 -12.27 -18.12 23.94
C ASN A 199 -12.35 -19.25 24.97
N GLY A 200 -12.01 -19.01 26.24
CA GLY A 200 -12.22 -19.93 27.36
C GLY A 200 -11.19 -21.07 27.46
N TYR A 201 -10.05 -20.97 26.76
CA TYR A 201 -8.95 -21.92 26.93
C TYR A 201 -8.22 -21.70 28.26
N LYS A 202 -7.80 -22.78 28.88
CA LYS A 202 -6.89 -22.71 30.04
C LYS A 202 -5.47 -22.48 29.52
N THR A 203 -4.92 -21.32 29.80
CA THR A 203 -3.63 -20.87 29.25
C THR A 203 -2.91 -20.01 30.28
N SER A 204 -1.59 -19.83 30.09
CA SER A 204 -0.76 -18.88 30.80
C SER A 204 0.29 -18.28 29.86
N LEU A 205 0.72 -17.04 30.15
CA LEU A 205 1.79 -16.36 29.42
C LEU A 205 3.05 -16.36 30.26
N HIS A 206 4.15 -16.85 29.71
CA HIS A 206 5.42 -17.04 30.41
C HIS A 206 6.48 -16.08 29.84
N ARG A 207 7.20 -15.43 30.74
CA ARG A 207 8.37 -14.63 30.41
C ARG A 207 9.51 -15.02 31.34
N PRO A 208 10.65 -15.52 30.85
CA PRO A 208 11.81 -15.87 31.69
C PRO A 208 12.22 -14.69 32.57
N ASP A 209 12.59 -14.95 33.82
CA ASP A 209 13.07 -13.92 34.71
C ASP A 209 14.56 -13.59 34.49
N CYS A 210 15.06 -12.56 35.15
CA CYS A 210 16.45 -12.15 35.13
C CYS A 210 17.13 -12.34 36.50
N GLU A 211 16.59 -13.18 37.40
CA GLU A 211 17.08 -13.32 38.78
C GLU A 211 18.50 -13.90 38.88
N SER A 212 18.94 -14.66 37.87
CA SER A 212 20.29 -15.23 37.77
C SER A 212 21.34 -14.21 37.33
N PHE A 213 20.95 -13.03 36.83
CA PHE A 213 21.89 -11.98 36.43
C PHE A 213 22.67 -11.47 37.62
N ARG A 214 24.03 -11.50 37.54
CA ARG A 214 24.96 -10.96 38.54
C ARG A 214 26.16 -10.34 37.82
N VAL A 215 26.64 -9.22 38.36
CA VAL A 215 27.93 -8.65 37.99
C VAL A 215 29.03 -9.47 38.68
N ASP A 216 29.96 -9.99 37.93
CA ASP A 216 31.02 -10.88 38.45
C ASP A 216 32.24 -10.06 38.96
N ASP A 217 32.58 -9.00 38.19
CA ASP A 217 33.67 -8.07 38.58
C ASP A 217 33.47 -6.67 37.94
N GLU A 218 34.38 -5.75 38.09
CA GLU A 218 34.39 -4.42 37.51
C GLU A 218 35.68 -4.13 36.72
N SER A 219 36.21 -5.14 36.03
CA SER A 219 37.53 -5.08 35.38
C SER A 219 37.50 -4.30 34.07
N LEU A 220 36.33 -4.14 33.42
CA LEU A 220 36.20 -3.47 32.12
C LEU A 220 35.07 -2.42 32.09
N PRO A 221 35.20 -1.31 32.85
CA PRO A 221 34.19 -0.25 32.80
C PRO A 221 34.28 0.54 31.50
N ILE A 222 33.14 0.75 30.86
CA ILE A 222 32.97 1.61 29.67
C ILE A 222 31.89 2.64 29.98
N SER A 223 32.18 3.93 29.76
CA SER A 223 31.23 5.02 29.97
C SER A 223 30.37 5.25 28.73
N VAL A 224 29.14 5.71 28.96
CA VAL A 224 28.18 6.04 27.88
C VAL A 224 27.73 7.48 27.99
N THR A 225 27.77 8.23 26.90
CA THR A 225 27.26 9.60 26.79
C THR A 225 26.31 9.73 25.60
N ILE A 226 25.22 10.45 25.78
CA ILE A 226 24.22 10.75 24.75
C ILE A 226 24.23 12.26 24.52
N ASP A 227 24.60 12.70 23.32
CA ASP A 227 24.65 14.12 22.97
C ASP A 227 23.25 14.69 22.65
N ASP A 228 22.36 13.90 21.99
CA ASP A 228 20.98 14.31 21.68
C ASP A 228 19.96 13.33 22.27
N PRO A 229 19.31 13.72 23.39
CA PRO A 229 18.26 12.92 24.03
C PRO A 229 17.01 12.69 23.18
N ASN A 230 16.76 13.50 22.15
CA ASN A 230 15.60 13.32 21.27
C ASN A 230 15.85 12.22 20.23
N LEU A 231 17.09 12.03 19.83
CA LEU A 231 17.50 11.00 18.87
C LEU A 231 17.76 9.66 19.55
N CYS A 232 18.32 9.68 20.77
CA CYS A 232 18.54 8.50 21.61
C CYS A 232 18.00 8.76 23.03
N PRO A 233 16.71 8.49 23.29
CA PRO A 233 16.11 8.69 24.61
C PRO A 233 16.67 7.80 25.70
N ARG A 234 17.13 6.55 25.38
CA ARG A 234 17.67 5.61 26.32
C ARG A 234 18.76 4.73 25.71
N TYR A 235 19.82 4.49 26.47
CA TYR A 235 20.91 3.60 26.09
C TYR A 235 21.38 2.80 27.30
N ALA A 236 21.31 1.48 27.21
CA ALA A 236 21.81 0.57 28.22
C ALA A 236 22.95 -0.27 27.65
N ALA A 237 23.94 -0.55 28.47
CA ALA A 237 25.11 -1.34 28.10
C ALA A 237 25.69 -2.13 29.27
N VAL A 238 26.38 -3.23 28.95
CA VAL A 238 27.14 -4.05 29.88
C VAL A 238 28.34 -4.67 29.18
N THR A 239 29.49 -4.79 29.87
CA THR A 239 30.66 -5.47 29.33
C THR A 239 30.72 -6.93 29.80
N LEU A 240 31.16 -7.76 28.90
CA LEU A 240 31.42 -9.18 29.09
C LEU A 240 32.89 -9.43 28.80
N THR A 241 33.59 -10.15 29.69
CA THR A 241 35.00 -10.52 29.52
C THR A 241 35.17 -12.05 29.49
N GLY A 242 36.29 -12.50 28.87
CA GLY A 242 36.60 -13.91 28.78
C GLY A 242 35.63 -14.71 27.89
N CYS A 243 34.97 -14.04 26.96
CA CYS A 243 34.10 -14.70 26.01
C CYS A 243 34.87 -15.68 25.12
N GLN A 244 34.37 -16.89 25.00
CA GLN A 244 34.83 -17.86 24.01
C GLN A 244 33.87 -17.83 22.83
N VAL A 245 34.22 -17.09 21.79
CA VAL A 245 33.44 -17.03 20.55
C VAL A 245 33.62 -18.34 19.80
N LYS A 246 32.54 -19.03 19.56
CA LYS A 246 32.50 -20.34 18.91
C LYS A 246 31.12 -20.54 18.25
N GLU A 247 30.97 -21.65 17.58
CA GLU A 247 29.68 -22.08 17.03
C GLU A 247 28.64 -22.18 18.16
N SER A 248 27.42 -21.74 17.86
CA SER A 248 26.27 -21.82 18.77
C SER A 248 25.84 -23.26 19.04
N PRO A 249 25.28 -23.57 20.21
CA PRO A 249 24.69 -24.87 20.43
C PRO A 249 23.51 -25.13 19.49
N GLU A 250 23.28 -26.38 19.17
CA GLU A 250 22.33 -26.81 18.15
C GLU A 250 20.90 -26.27 18.35
N TRP A 251 20.40 -26.26 19.60
CA TRP A 251 19.09 -25.70 19.92
C TRP A 251 18.93 -24.24 19.49
N LEU A 252 19.99 -23.43 19.65
CA LEU A 252 19.98 -22.02 19.26
C LEU A 252 20.05 -21.86 17.74
N GLN A 253 20.92 -22.66 17.10
CA GLN A 253 21.02 -22.70 15.64
C GLN A 253 19.68 -23.12 15.01
N ASN A 254 19.03 -24.17 15.53
CA ASN A 254 17.78 -24.69 15.01
C ASN A 254 16.65 -23.66 15.12
N LYS A 255 16.52 -22.96 16.26
CA LYS A 255 15.55 -21.86 16.40
C LYS A 255 15.74 -20.75 15.36
N LEU A 256 16.99 -20.33 15.14
CA LEU A 256 17.29 -19.28 14.17
C LEU A 256 17.06 -19.76 12.73
N ARG A 257 17.50 -20.97 12.38
CA ARG A 257 17.28 -21.57 11.05
C ARG A 257 15.80 -21.72 10.72
N THR A 258 14.99 -22.16 11.68
CA THR A 258 13.53 -22.31 11.51
C THR A 258 12.87 -21.01 11.06
N ILE A 259 13.32 -19.87 11.55
CA ILE A 259 12.77 -18.56 11.16
C ILE A 259 13.52 -17.91 10.00
N GLY A 260 14.45 -18.62 9.35
CA GLY A 260 15.18 -18.18 8.17
C GLY A 260 16.44 -17.36 8.46
N LEU A 261 16.92 -17.30 9.72
CA LEU A 261 18.17 -16.65 10.08
C LEU A 261 19.34 -17.62 10.02
N ARG A 262 20.44 -17.16 9.42
CA ARG A 262 21.68 -17.93 9.36
C ARG A 262 22.47 -17.77 10.67
N PRO A 263 22.78 -18.85 11.41
CA PRO A 263 23.69 -18.81 12.57
C PRO A 263 25.09 -18.33 12.16
N ILE A 264 25.75 -17.56 13.02
CA ILE A 264 27.07 -16.98 12.79
C ILE A 264 28.04 -17.46 13.88
N ASN A 265 27.84 -17.04 15.11
CA ASN A 265 28.55 -17.49 16.29
C ASN A 265 27.69 -17.23 17.54
N ASN A 266 28.07 -17.84 18.65
CA ASN A 266 27.28 -17.81 19.89
C ASN A 266 26.95 -16.40 20.41
N ILE A 267 27.81 -15.41 20.22
CA ILE A 267 27.56 -14.03 20.70
C ILE A 267 26.56 -13.32 19.79
N VAL A 268 26.79 -13.36 18.48
CA VAL A 268 25.88 -12.73 17.50
C VAL A 268 24.51 -13.41 17.48
N ASP A 269 24.50 -14.74 17.58
CA ASP A 269 23.26 -15.53 17.58
C ASP A 269 22.42 -15.26 18.84
N ILE A 270 23.05 -15.02 20.00
CA ILE A 270 22.35 -14.54 21.22
C ILE A 270 21.65 -13.21 20.94
N THR A 271 22.31 -12.24 20.27
CA THR A 271 21.67 -10.95 19.99
C THR A 271 20.48 -11.11 19.03
N ASN A 272 20.61 -11.95 18.00
CA ASN A 272 19.53 -12.28 17.09
C ASN A 272 18.37 -13.01 17.80
N TYR A 273 18.70 -13.98 18.67
CA TYR A 273 17.72 -14.71 19.46
C TYR A 273 16.90 -13.76 20.34
N ILE A 274 17.54 -12.86 21.08
CA ILE A 274 16.86 -11.88 21.96
C ILE A 274 15.99 -10.92 21.14
N MET A 275 16.47 -10.47 19.99
CA MET A 275 15.68 -9.60 19.09
C MET A 275 14.41 -10.32 18.59
N MET A 276 14.52 -11.57 18.17
CA MET A 276 13.39 -12.35 17.69
C MET A 276 12.48 -12.84 18.82
N ALA A 277 13.03 -13.05 20.01
CA ALA A 277 12.27 -13.43 21.20
C ALA A 277 11.41 -12.30 21.75
N TYR A 278 11.98 -11.09 21.91
CA TYR A 278 11.38 -10.00 22.68
C TYR A 278 11.23 -8.68 21.93
N GLY A 279 11.64 -8.61 20.67
CA GLY A 279 11.49 -7.41 19.84
C GLY A 279 12.52 -6.30 20.13
N GLN A 280 13.51 -6.54 20.97
CA GLN A 280 14.58 -5.60 21.31
C GLN A 280 15.84 -5.93 20.51
N PRO A 281 16.22 -5.14 19.49
CA PRO A 281 17.51 -5.32 18.84
C PRO A 281 18.66 -5.01 19.81
N LEU A 282 19.67 -5.88 19.80
CA LEU A 282 20.90 -5.72 20.53
C LEU A 282 22.08 -5.61 19.55
N HIS A 283 23.14 -4.95 19.97
CA HIS A 283 24.41 -4.97 19.24
C HIS A 283 25.55 -5.40 20.16
N CYS A 284 26.54 -6.09 19.60
CA CYS A 284 27.73 -6.54 20.30
C CYS A 284 28.97 -5.93 19.63
N PHE A 285 29.68 -5.11 20.38
CA PHE A 285 30.97 -4.54 19.96
C PHE A 285 32.14 -5.31 20.57
N ASP A 286 33.23 -5.45 19.82
CA ASP A 286 34.51 -5.84 20.40
C ASP A 286 34.97 -4.73 21.34
N ALA A 287 34.98 -4.99 22.65
CA ALA A 287 35.25 -3.98 23.66
C ALA A 287 36.70 -3.47 23.66
N ASP A 288 37.64 -4.29 23.15
CA ASP A 288 39.04 -3.92 23.01
C ASP A 288 39.28 -2.91 21.87
N MET A 289 38.32 -2.82 20.90
CA MET A 289 38.34 -1.85 19.82
C MET A 289 37.68 -0.52 20.22
N ILE A 290 37.12 -0.39 21.42
CA ILE A 290 36.48 0.84 21.90
C ILE A 290 37.56 1.78 22.47
N GLU A 291 38.12 2.64 21.60
CA GLU A 291 39.11 3.62 22.01
C GLU A 291 38.56 4.58 23.06
N GLY A 292 39.37 4.81 24.12
CA GLY A 292 39.01 5.67 25.23
C GLY A 292 38.06 5.06 26.25
N ARG A 293 37.67 3.79 26.09
CA ARG A 293 36.67 3.10 26.94
C ARG A 293 35.41 3.94 27.15
N GLN A 294 34.95 4.56 26.08
CA GLN A 294 33.73 5.38 26.08
C GLN A 294 32.92 5.18 24.81
N VAL A 295 31.61 5.21 24.96
CA VAL A 295 30.61 5.23 23.87
C VAL A 295 29.96 6.61 23.88
N ILE A 296 29.93 7.25 22.73
CA ILE A 296 29.29 8.56 22.50
C ILE A 296 28.25 8.41 21.40
N VAL A 297 26.99 8.60 21.74
CA VAL A 297 25.88 8.55 20.79
C VAL A 297 25.59 9.97 20.29
N LYS A 298 25.94 10.27 19.03
CA LYS A 298 25.88 11.61 18.45
C LYS A 298 25.67 11.60 16.94
N THR A 299 25.34 12.75 16.37
CA THR A 299 25.42 13.00 14.92
C THR A 299 26.83 13.45 14.53
N LEU A 300 27.19 13.23 13.27
CA LEU A 300 28.50 13.56 12.72
C LEU A 300 28.38 14.59 11.59
N PRO A 301 29.49 15.27 11.22
CA PRO A 301 29.49 16.20 10.08
C PRO A 301 29.03 15.52 8.79
N GLU A 302 28.37 16.31 7.92
CA GLU A 302 27.92 15.84 6.60
C GLU A 302 29.06 15.26 5.78
N GLY A 303 28.86 14.09 5.18
CA GLY A 303 29.85 13.42 4.33
C GLY A 303 30.91 12.61 5.10
N THR A 304 30.79 12.40 6.41
CA THR A 304 31.70 11.55 7.19
C THR A 304 31.71 10.13 6.59
N PRO A 305 32.90 9.58 6.22
CA PRO A 305 32.99 8.24 5.68
C PRO A 305 32.74 7.18 6.75
N PHE A 306 32.03 6.12 6.41
CA PHE A 306 31.73 4.99 7.27
C PHE A 306 31.67 3.70 6.46
N VAL A 307 32.37 2.66 6.91
CA VAL A 307 32.39 1.34 6.27
C VAL A 307 31.57 0.37 7.10
N THR A 308 30.49 -0.15 6.51
CA THR A 308 29.61 -1.13 7.14
C THR A 308 30.22 -2.53 7.21
N LEU A 309 29.63 -3.44 8.02
CA LEU A 309 30.09 -4.83 8.21
C LEU A 309 30.22 -5.62 6.91
N ASP A 310 29.38 -5.33 5.89
CA ASP A 310 29.44 -5.90 4.53
C ASP A 310 30.57 -5.31 3.67
N GLY A 311 31.33 -4.35 4.19
CA GLY A 311 32.47 -3.72 3.51
C GLY A 311 32.09 -2.58 2.57
N VAL A 312 30.84 -2.15 2.54
CA VAL A 312 30.36 -1.02 1.71
C VAL A 312 30.67 0.31 2.38
N GLU A 313 31.21 1.27 1.63
CA GLU A 313 31.45 2.62 2.10
C GLU A 313 30.23 3.51 1.92
N HIS A 314 29.77 4.13 3.03
CA HIS A 314 28.70 5.12 3.06
C HIS A 314 29.22 6.49 3.47
N LYS A 315 28.54 7.56 3.03
CA LYS A 315 28.76 8.93 3.51
C LYS A 315 27.61 9.33 4.41
N LEU A 316 27.89 9.48 5.69
CA LEU A 316 26.89 9.84 6.69
C LEU A 316 26.39 11.26 6.47
N SER A 317 25.10 11.48 6.72
CA SER A 317 24.50 12.81 6.81
C SER A 317 24.62 13.34 8.23
N ASN A 318 24.63 14.67 8.38
CA ASN A 318 24.56 15.33 9.68
C ASN A 318 23.25 15.07 10.46
N GLN A 319 22.29 14.34 9.86
CA GLN A 319 21.07 13.88 10.51
C GLN A 319 21.13 12.41 10.90
N ASP A 320 22.19 11.69 10.55
CA ASP A 320 22.36 10.29 10.92
C ASP A 320 22.95 10.18 12.32
N LEU A 321 22.26 9.41 13.16
CA LEU A 321 22.76 9.10 14.49
C LEU A 321 23.81 8.01 14.39
N ALA A 322 24.96 8.21 15.02
CA ALA A 322 26.05 7.26 15.07
C ALA A 322 26.43 6.94 16.52
N ILE A 323 26.84 5.70 16.74
CA ILE A 323 27.48 5.27 17.96
C ILE A 323 28.98 5.33 17.71
N CYS A 324 29.68 6.16 18.49
CA CYS A 324 31.10 6.45 18.31
C CYS A 324 31.90 6.01 19.53
N ASN A 325 33.18 5.68 19.35
CA ASN A 325 34.17 5.68 20.42
C ASN A 325 34.78 7.10 20.53
N ALA A 326 35.90 7.22 21.26
CA ALA A 326 36.57 8.52 21.42
C ALA A 326 37.11 9.14 20.13
N LYS A 327 37.26 8.34 19.05
CA LYS A 327 37.92 8.75 17.80
C LYS A 327 37.03 8.68 16.57
N GLU A 328 36.27 7.63 16.41
CA GLU A 328 35.59 7.31 15.17
C GLU A 328 34.18 6.69 15.37
N PRO A 329 33.30 6.70 14.35
CA PRO A 329 32.04 6.01 14.40
C PRO A 329 32.21 4.50 14.32
N MET A 330 31.44 3.78 15.13
CA MET A 330 31.42 2.32 15.23
C MET A 330 30.16 1.70 14.60
N CYS A 331 29.07 2.43 14.62
CA CYS A 331 27.77 1.93 14.14
C CYS A 331 26.88 3.08 13.67
N ILE A 332 26.11 2.89 12.60
CA ILE A 332 24.92 3.72 12.30
C ILE A 332 23.83 3.25 13.25
N ALA A 333 23.53 4.05 14.26
CA ALA A 333 22.66 3.67 15.37
C ALA A 333 21.34 3.04 14.90
N GLY A 334 21.07 1.82 15.37
CA GLY A 334 19.86 1.07 15.05
C GLY A 334 19.67 0.66 13.58
N VAL A 335 20.67 0.85 12.71
CA VAL A 335 20.62 0.51 11.30
C VAL A 335 21.66 -0.55 10.93
N PHE A 336 22.98 -0.25 11.08
CA PHE A 336 24.00 -1.17 10.62
C PHE A 336 25.33 -0.97 11.36
N GLY A 337 25.97 -2.08 11.78
CA GLY A 337 27.29 -2.07 12.44
C GLY A 337 28.43 -1.72 11.49
N GLY A 338 29.51 -1.20 12.04
CA GLY A 338 30.76 -0.88 11.32
C GLY A 338 31.75 -2.04 11.34
N LYS A 339 32.53 -2.16 10.27
CA LYS A 339 33.51 -3.22 10.08
C LYS A 339 34.63 -3.22 11.14
N GLY A 340 34.96 -2.05 11.70
CA GLY A 340 36.11 -1.92 12.65
C GLY A 340 35.77 -2.29 14.11
N SER A 341 34.51 -2.55 14.44
CA SER A 341 34.07 -2.77 15.84
C SER A 341 33.19 -4.01 16.02
N GLY A 342 33.06 -4.84 14.99
CA GLY A 342 32.28 -6.09 15.03
C GLY A 342 32.94 -7.17 15.90
N THR A 343 32.16 -8.18 16.30
CA THR A 343 32.63 -9.36 17.06
C THR A 343 33.08 -10.44 16.09
N TYR A 344 34.33 -10.89 16.29
CA TYR A 344 34.99 -11.92 15.49
C TYR A 344 35.40 -13.11 16.36
N ASP A 345 35.86 -14.20 15.76
CA ASP A 345 36.30 -15.43 16.49
C ASP A 345 37.43 -15.19 17.47
N THR A 346 38.21 -14.11 17.31
CA THR A 346 39.29 -13.69 18.18
C THR A 346 38.86 -12.77 19.34
N THR A 347 37.61 -12.32 19.31
CA THR A 347 37.10 -11.40 20.34
C THR A 347 36.91 -12.11 21.66
N THR A 348 37.49 -11.55 22.72
CA THR A 348 37.38 -12.08 24.10
C THR A 348 36.63 -11.17 25.05
N ASN A 349 36.50 -9.90 24.70
CA ASN A 349 35.78 -8.89 25.48
C ASN A 349 34.71 -8.23 24.61
N VAL A 350 33.49 -8.19 25.10
CA VAL A 350 32.32 -7.70 24.34
C VAL A 350 31.59 -6.62 25.13
N LEU A 351 31.23 -5.53 24.49
CA LEU A 351 30.21 -4.60 24.98
C LEU A 351 28.87 -4.96 24.35
N LEU A 352 27.90 -5.37 25.16
CA LEU A 352 26.51 -5.52 24.74
C LEU A 352 25.80 -4.18 24.87
N GLU A 353 25.08 -3.81 23.80
CA GLU A 353 24.22 -2.62 23.69
C GLU A 353 22.75 -3.02 23.65
N SER A 354 21.92 -2.27 24.37
CA SER A 354 20.46 -2.30 24.28
C SER A 354 19.91 -0.89 24.37
N ALA A 355 19.48 -0.31 23.26
CA ALA A 355 19.09 1.09 23.20
C ALA A 355 17.65 1.29 22.73
N TYR A 356 17.12 2.50 22.92
CA TYR A 356 15.92 3.01 22.27
C TYR A 356 16.30 4.24 21.45
N PHE A 357 16.07 4.16 20.15
CA PHE A 357 16.32 5.25 19.20
C PHE A 357 15.02 5.83 18.68
N ASN A 358 15.04 7.10 18.27
CA ASN A 358 13.90 7.76 17.67
C ASN A 358 13.48 7.09 16.36
N PRO A 359 12.27 6.53 16.27
CA PRO A 359 11.81 5.76 15.11
C PRO A 359 11.90 6.53 13.79
N THR A 360 11.54 7.84 13.79
CA THR A 360 11.61 8.69 12.61
C THR A 360 13.02 8.90 12.12
N SER A 361 13.99 9.06 13.04
CA SER A 361 15.41 9.20 12.71
C SER A 361 15.95 7.95 12.05
N ILE A 362 15.70 6.76 12.67
CA ILE A 362 16.14 5.48 12.11
C ILE A 362 15.56 5.25 10.71
N ARG A 363 14.26 5.48 10.52
CA ARG A 363 13.61 5.34 9.22
C ARG A 363 14.23 6.23 8.14
N LYS A 364 14.58 7.48 8.49
CA LYS A 364 15.22 8.41 7.56
C LYS A 364 16.63 7.96 7.19
N SER A 365 17.43 7.51 8.18
CA SER A 365 18.79 7.03 7.96
C SER A 365 18.81 5.74 7.14
N ALA A 366 18.00 4.74 7.50
CA ALA A 366 17.86 3.49 6.76
C ALA A 366 17.52 3.72 5.28
N ARG A 367 16.51 4.58 5.00
CA ARG A 367 16.12 4.93 3.64
C ARG A 367 17.19 5.71 2.87
N ARG A 368 17.90 6.63 3.53
CA ARG A 368 18.95 7.44 2.90
C ARG A 368 20.08 6.55 2.39
N HIS A 369 20.45 5.55 3.16
CA HIS A 369 21.54 4.64 2.82
C HIS A 369 21.07 3.38 2.06
N GLY A 370 19.76 3.19 1.87
CA GLY A 370 19.21 1.99 1.23
C GLY A 370 19.43 0.72 2.07
N LEU A 371 19.58 0.85 3.39
CA LEU A 371 19.82 -0.25 4.32
C LEU A 371 18.49 -0.66 4.98
N SER A 372 18.13 -1.94 4.85
CA SER A 372 16.97 -2.54 5.53
C SER A 372 17.47 -3.75 6.32
N THR A 373 17.38 -3.70 7.64
CA THR A 373 17.80 -4.78 8.54
C THR A 373 16.67 -5.11 9.50
N ASP A 374 16.72 -6.29 10.12
CA ASP A 374 15.79 -6.69 11.17
C ASP A 374 15.78 -5.73 12.37
N ALA A 375 16.90 -5.12 12.67
CA ALA A 375 17.02 -4.08 13.70
C ALA A 375 16.31 -2.79 13.26
N SER A 376 16.62 -2.27 12.07
CA SER A 376 16.00 -1.05 11.56
C SER A 376 14.50 -1.20 11.38
N PHE A 377 14.03 -2.37 10.95
CA PHE A 377 12.60 -2.71 10.82
C PHE A 377 11.84 -2.55 12.15
N ARG A 378 12.47 -2.94 13.28
CA ARG A 378 11.86 -2.81 14.61
C ARG A 378 11.96 -1.40 15.14
N PHE A 379 13.15 -0.79 15.09
CA PHE A 379 13.37 0.58 15.58
C PHE A 379 12.51 1.61 14.85
N GLU A 380 12.35 1.52 13.52
CA GLU A 380 11.56 2.49 12.75
C GLU A 380 10.06 2.44 13.04
N ARG A 381 9.57 1.34 13.59
CA ARG A 381 8.17 1.16 14.02
C ARG A 381 7.94 1.56 15.48
N GLY A 382 9.00 1.62 16.27
CA GLY A 382 8.99 1.83 17.72
C GLY A 382 9.00 0.51 18.48
N ILE A 383 10.01 0.36 19.33
CA ILE A 383 10.16 -0.79 20.23
C ILE A 383 9.66 -0.44 21.63
N ASP A 384 9.65 -1.41 22.55
CA ASP A 384 9.35 -1.18 23.97
C ASP A 384 10.40 -0.26 24.61
N PRO A 385 10.04 0.96 25.06
CA PRO A 385 11.01 1.85 25.72
C PRO A 385 11.43 1.39 27.11
N HIS A 386 10.79 0.36 27.68
CA HIS A 386 11.11 -0.21 28.98
C HIS A 386 11.82 -1.57 28.90
N GLY A 387 11.90 -2.16 27.69
CA GLY A 387 12.45 -3.51 27.46
C GLY A 387 13.97 -3.62 27.50
N GLN A 388 14.73 -2.52 27.42
CA GLN A 388 16.18 -2.52 27.21
C GLN A 388 16.95 -3.31 28.28
N LEU A 389 16.65 -3.06 29.55
CA LEU A 389 17.35 -3.72 30.65
C LEU A 389 17.03 -5.21 30.73
N TYR A 390 15.78 -5.58 30.43
CA TYR A 390 15.38 -6.98 30.41
C TYR A 390 16.15 -7.74 29.33
N ALA A 391 16.13 -7.25 28.12
CA ALA A 391 16.81 -7.85 26.97
C ALA A 391 18.32 -7.95 27.17
N LEU A 392 18.94 -6.88 27.69
CA LEU A 392 20.36 -6.83 28.00
C LEU A 392 20.79 -7.90 29.04
N LYS A 393 20.00 -8.04 30.12
CA LYS A 393 20.24 -9.03 31.15
C LYS A 393 20.07 -10.46 30.66
N GLN A 394 19.03 -10.73 29.86
CA GLN A 394 18.80 -12.05 29.24
C GLN A 394 19.97 -12.42 28.30
N ALA A 395 20.43 -11.47 27.47
CA ALA A 395 21.59 -11.70 26.61
C ALA A 395 22.87 -11.99 27.41
N ALA A 396 23.10 -11.25 28.51
CA ALA A 396 24.26 -11.47 29.38
C ALA A 396 24.21 -12.84 30.10
N ILE A 397 23.04 -13.29 30.56
CA ILE A 397 22.85 -14.61 31.16
C ILE A 397 23.19 -15.70 30.13
N LEU A 398 22.67 -15.61 28.92
CA LEU A 398 22.95 -16.55 27.83
C LEU A 398 24.45 -16.52 27.45
N ALA A 399 25.08 -15.36 27.39
CA ALA A 399 26.51 -15.27 27.10
C ALA A 399 27.38 -15.92 28.20
N LYS A 400 26.99 -15.82 29.49
CA LYS A 400 27.65 -16.57 30.58
C LYS A 400 27.54 -18.08 30.36
N GLU A 401 26.37 -18.55 30.00
CA GLU A 401 26.10 -19.97 29.79
C GLU A 401 26.81 -20.53 28.54
N LEU A 402 26.68 -19.84 27.40
CA LEU A 402 27.08 -20.36 26.10
C LEU A 402 28.52 -19.97 25.70
N ALA A 403 29.01 -18.85 26.19
CA ALA A 403 30.37 -18.37 25.86
C ALA A 403 31.33 -18.34 27.05
N GLY A 404 30.90 -18.77 28.25
CA GLY A 404 31.72 -18.71 29.46
C GLY A 404 32.08 -17.30 29.91
N ALA A 405 31.32 -16.30 29.47
CA ALA A 405 31.57 -14.89 29.75
C ALA A 405 31.41 -14.53 31.23
N LYS A 406 32.09 -13.47 31.66
CA LYS A 406 31.87 -12.81 32.96
C LYS A 406 31.32 -11.42 32.73
N VAL A 407 30.33 -11.02 33.51
CA VAL A 407 29.80 -9.65 33.51
C VAL A 407 30.79 -8.75 34.27
N SER A 408 31.43 -7.82 33.58
CA SER A 408 32.63 -7.11 34.08
C SER A 408 32.46 -5.60 34.21
N MET A 409 31.24 -5.14 34.36
CA MET A 409 30.86 -3.80 34.83
C MET A 409 29.45 -3.77 35.38
N GLN A 410 29.11 -2.75 36.16
CA GLN A 410 27.72 -2.44 36.50
C GLN A 410 26.96 -2.09 35.22
N VAL A 411 25.67 -2.47 35.14
CA VAL A 411 24.84 -2.07 34.01
C VAL A 411 24.77 -0.56 33.95
N VAL A 412 25.19 0.01 32.84
CA VAL A 412 24.97 1.42 32.54
C VAL A 412 23.58 1.55 31.91
N ASP A 413 22.74 2.42 32.46
CA ASP A 413 21.40 2.74 31.90
C ASP A 413 21.20 4.26 31.90
N VAL A 414 21.46 4.88 30.77
CA VAL A 414 21.30 6.33 30.59
C VAL A 414 19.90 6.59 29.99
N GLN A 415 18.99 7.09 30.83
CA GLN A 415 17.68 7.56 30.44
C GLN A 415 17.73 9.06 30.20
N ALA A 416 18.17 9.46 29.02
CA ALA A 416 18.33 10.86 28.67
C ALA A 416 16.97 11.58 28.47
N ASN A 417 15.95 10.85 28.04
CA ASN A 417 14.57 11.33 27.91
C ASN A 417 13.61 10.21 28.36
N PRO A 418 13.21 10.15 29.64
CA PRO A 418 12.34 9.12 30.16
C PRO A 418 10.96 9.15 29.49
N MET A 419 10.48 8.00 29.09
CA MET A 419 9.15 7.80 28.51
C MET A 419 8.22 7.17 29.52
N SER A 420 6.94 7.59 29.47
CA SER A 420 5.89 7.07 30.34
C SER A 420 4.86 6.29 29.53
N ASP A 421 4.17 5.37 30.21
CA ASP A 421 3.02 4.68 29.67
C ASP A 421 1.86 5.66 29.39
N PHE A 422 0.96 5.29 28.48
CA PHE A 422 -0.16 6.13 28.09
C PHE A 422 -1.33 6.00 29.07
N LYS A 423 -2.04 7.10 29.32
CA LYS A 423 -3.24 7.13 30.16
C LYS A 423 -4.46 7.29 29.28
N VAL A 424 -5.42 6.36 29.40
CA VAL A 424 -6.64 6.35 28.59
C VAL A 424 -7.86 6.17 29.52
N SER A 425 -8.82 7.11 29.43
CA SER A 425 -10.11 7.01 30.10
C SER A 425 -11.11 6.37 29.12
N LEU A 426 -11.66 5.21 29.48
CA LEU A 426 -12.55 4.41 28.65
C LEU A 426 -13.94 4.33 29.29
N LYS A 427 -14.98 4.88 28.63
CA LYS A 427 -16.38 4.74 29.07
C LYS A 427 -17.02 3.51 28.44
N TYR A 428 -17.80 2.75 29.24
CA TYR A 428 -18.51 1.56 28.74
C TYR A 428 -19.54 1.90 27.67
N ASP A 429 -20.30 2.99 27.84
CA ASP A 429 -21.25 3.45 26.83
C ASP A 429 -20.56 3.81 25.51
N TYR A 430 -19.31 4.30 25.55
CA TYR A 430 -18.54 4.60 24.35
C TYR A 430 -18.15 3.32 23.62
N VAL A 431 -17.74 2.27 24.36
CA VAL A 431 -17.44 0.94 23.78
C VAL A 431 -18.68 0.40 23.06
N ASP A 432 -19.81 0.34 23.76
CA ASP A 432 -21.07 -0.20 23.23
C ASP A 432 -21.56 0.59 22.00
N ASN A 433 -21.48 1.92 22.04
CA ASN A 433 -21.92 2.78 20.95
C ASN A 433 -21.02 2.66 19.71
N LEU A 434 -19.69 2.50 19.89
CA LEU A 434 -18.76 2.40 18.78
C LEU A 434 -18.80 1.01 18.12
N ILE A 435 -18.91 -0.06 18.93
CA ILE A 435 -19.02 -1.44 18.44
C ILE A 435 -20.44 -1.71 17.87
N GLY A 436 -21.47 -1.06 18.44
CA GLY A 436 -22.86 -1.29 18.07
C GLY A 436 -23.49 -2.51 18.77
N LYS A 437 -22.80 -3.06 19.78
CA LYS A 437 -23.24 -4.20 20.59
C LYS A 437 -22.83 -3.96 22.05
N HIS A 438 -23.68 -4.37 22.99
CA HIS A 438 -23.34 -4.37 24.41
C HIS A 438 -22.32 -5.46 24.73
N ILE A 439 -21.14 -5.08 25.22
CA ILE A 439 -20.11 -5.98 25.71
C ILE A 439 -20.11 -5.99 27.25
N PRO A 440 -20.21 -7.15 27.90
CA PRO A 440 -20.18 -7.22 29.36
C PRO A 440 -18.92 -6.59 29.95
N GLN A 441 -19.04 -5.82 31.00
CA GLN A 441 -17.91 -5.13 31.65
C GLN A 441 -16.77 -6.08 32.06
N GLU A 442 -17.11 -7.28 32.56
CA GLU A 442 -16.12 -8.31 32.91
C GLU A 442 -15.33 -8.79 31.68
N THR A 443 -15.99 -8.91 30.52
CA THR A 443 -15.33 -9.25 29.26
C THR A 443 -14.36 -8.15 28.84
N ILE A 444 -14.76 -6.89 28.91
CA ILE A 444 -13.90 -5.73 28.63
C ILE A 444 -12.67 -5.77 29.54
N LYS A 445 -12.87 -5.93 30.86
CA LYS A 445 -11.77 -6.01 31.84
C LYS A 445 -10.83 -7.18 31.58
N SER A 446 -11.37 -8.34 31.28
CA SER A 446 -10.58 -9.53 30.94
C SER A 446 -9.72 -9.30 29.70
N ILE A 447 -10.28 -8.71 28.64
CA ILE A 447 -9.55 -8.44 27.40
C ILE A 447 -8.42 -7.44 27.64
N VAL A 448 -8.70 -6.27 28.22
CA VAL A 448 -7.66 -5.24 28.42
C VAL A 448 -6.55 -5.74 29.35
N THR A 449 -6.88 -6.53 30.38
CA THR A 449 -5.88 -7.11 31.28
C THR A 449 -5.04 -8.20 30.58
N SER A 450 -5.64 -9.02 29.73
CA SER A 450 -4.92 -10.03 28.94
C SER A 450 -3.95 -9.41 27.94
N LEU A 451 -4.20 -8.18 27.51
CA LEU A 451 -3.31 -7.37 26.68
C LEU A 451 -2.30 -6.53 27.48
N GLU A 452 -2.10 -6.88 28.75
CA GLU A 452 -1.18 -6.20 29.69
C GLU A 452 -1.52 -4.72 29.96
N MET A 453 -2.74 -4.25 29.65
CA MET A 453 -3.20 -2.94 30.06
C MET A 453 -3.57 -2.99 31.55
N LYS A 454 -3.07 -2.04 32.32
CA LYS A 454 -3.35 -1.97 33.77
C LYS A 454 -4.60 -1.13 34.01
N ILE A 455 -5.56 -1.66 34.79
CA ILE A 455 -6.69 -0.91 35.28
C ILE A 455 -6.24 -0.15 36.53
N ASP A 456 -6.15 1.18 36.45
CA ASP A 456 -5.77 2.04 37.58
C ASP A 456 -6.93 2.33 38.49
N SER A 457 -8.14 2.54 37.95
CA SER A 457 -9.40 2.69 38.69
C SER A 457 -10.59 2.26 37.82
N GLU A 458 -11.63 1.84 38.51
CA GLU A 458 -12.90 1.39 37.95
C GLU A 458 -14.06 2.19 38.57
N THR A 459 -15.02 2.58 37.73
CA THR A 459 -16.29 3.20 38.13
C THR A 459 -17.45 2.49 37.42
N ASN A 460 -18.68 2.81 37.82
CA ASN A 460 -19.87 2.30 37.12
C ASN A 460 -19.97 2.80 35.66
N GLU A 461 -19.25 3.87 35.30
CA GLU A 461 -19.31 4.48 33.99
C GLU A 461 -18.15 4.03 33.07
N GLY A 462 -17.02 3.56 33.62
CA GLY A 462 -15.85 3.19 32.83
C GLY A 462 -14.58 2.90 33.61
N LEU A 463 -13.48 2.81 32.91
CA LEU A 463 -12.14 2.44 33.37
C LEU A 463 -11.13 3.56 33.10
N GLU A 464 -10.22 3.77 34.07
CA GLU A 464 -8.98 4.49 33.81
C GLU A 464 -7.87 3.47 33.59
N LEU A 465 -7.23 3.53 32.42
CA LEU A 465 -6.25 2.55 31.96
C LEU A 465 -4.86 3.17 31.85
N THR A 466 -3.86 2.39 32.25
CA THR A 466 -2.46 2.58 31.86
C THR A 466 -2.15 1.59 30.74
N VAL A 467 -1.91 2.10 29.55
CA VAL A 467 -1.53 1.32 28.36
C VAL A 467 -0.01 1.31 28.26
N PRO A 468 0.64 0.14 28.13
CA PRO A 468 2.08 0.05 28.02
C PRO A 468 2.63 0.83 26.83
N ALA A 469 3.75 1.51 27.01
CA ALA A 469 4.35 2.39 25.99
C ALA A 469 4.83 1.65 24.73
N TYR A 470 4.99 0.31 24.75
CA TYR A 470 5.25 -0.47 23.54
C TYR A 470 4.04 -0.55 22.58
N ARG A 471 2.82 -0.24 23.06
CA ARG A 471 1.63 -0.08 22.23
C ARG A 471 1.59 1.35 21.69
N VAL A 472 2.47 1.62 20.73
CA VAL A 472 2.64 2.96 20.13
C VAL A 472 1.38 3.48 19.44
N ASP A 473 0.47 2.59 19.08
CA ASP A 473 -0.79 2.83 18.36
C ASP A 473 -1.98 3.08 19.31
N VAL A 474 -1.91 2.67 20.60
CA VAL A 474 -3.04 2.69 21.52
C VAL A 474 -2.93 3.85 22.51
N GLN A 475 -3.38 5.04 22.09
CA GLN A 475 -3.26 6.28 22.86
C GLN A 475 -4.61 6.95 23.15
N ARG A 476 -5.70 6.49 22.50
CA ARG A 476 -7.05 7.09 22.58
C ARG A 476 -8.07 6.03 22.95
N PRO A 477 -9.26 6.41 23.47
CA PRO A 477 -10.32 5.46 23.77
C PRO A 477 -10.74 4.58 22.58
N CYS A 478 -10.78 5.13 21.36
CA CYS A 478 -11.14 4.37 20.16
C CYS A 478 -10.11 3.28 19.84
N ASP A 479 -8.84 3.50 20.13
CA ASP A 479 -7.77 2.52 19.90
C ASP A 479 -7.90 1.32 20.86
N VAL A 480 -8.30 1.60 22.11
CA VAL A 480 -8.63 0.54 23.10
C VAL A 480 -9.88 -0.24 22.68
N VAL A 481 -10.90 0.45 22.13
CA VAL A 481 -12.11 -0.23 21.60
C VAL A 481 -11.75 -1.13 20.43
N GLU A 482 -10.83 -0.74 19.55
CA GLU A 482 -10.31 -1.60 18.47
C GLU A 482 -9.69 -2.88 19.05
N ASP A 483 -8.83 -2.76 20.06
CA ASP A 483 -8.24 -3.92 20.74
C ASP A 483 -9.29 -4.83 21.40
N ILE A 484 -10.29 -4.24 22.05
CA ILE A 484 -11.41 -5.00 22.63
C ILE A 484 -12.14 -5.78 21.52
N LEU A 485 -12.45 -5.11 20.40
CA LEU A 485 -13.24 -5.71 19.32
C LEU A 485 -12.47 -6.83 18.59
N ARG A 486 -11.19 -6.66 18.32
CA ARG A 486 -10.39 -7.68 17.64
C ARG A 486 -10.22 -8.97 18.47
N ILE A 487 -10.07 -8.83 19.81
CA ILE A 487 -9.98 -9.99 20.72
C ILE A 487 -11.37 -10.59 21.03
N TYR A 488 -12.41 -9.75 21.16
CA TYR A 488 -13.79 -10.21 21.26
C TYR A 488 -14.23 -10.99 20.02
N GLY A 489 -13.73 -10.60 18.85
CA GLY A 489 -13.99 -11.16 17.54
C GLY A 489 -15.05 -10.38 16.75
N TYR A 490 -14.66 -9.86 15.60
CA TYR A 490 -15.55 -9.11 14.69
C TYR A 490 -16.80 -9.92 14.29
N ASN A 491 -16.66 -11.21 14.09
CA ASN A 491 -17.76 -12.10 13.70
C ASN A 491 -18.79 -12.34 14.81
N ASN A 492 -18.49 -11.96 16.05
CA ASN A 492 -19.40 -12.04 17.18
C ASN A 492 -20.30 -10.80 17.30
N VAL A 493 -20.17 -9.82 16.41
CA VAL A 493 -21.04 -8.64 16.32
C VAL A 493 -22.07 -8.89 15.22
N GLU A 494 -23.35 -8.92 15.60
CA GLU A 494 -24.44 -9.20 14.69
C GLU A 494 -24.64 -8.03 13.71
N ILE A 495 -24.82 -8.32 12.44
CA ILE A 495 -25.20 -7.33 11.43
C ILE A 495 -26.71 -7.07 11.57
N PRO A 496 -27.14 -5.84 11.90
CA PRO A 496 -28.55 -5.54 12.05
C PRO A 496 -29.29 -5.71 10.72
N SER A 497 -30.45 -6.37 10.74
CA SER A 497 -31.28 -6.57 9.55
C SER A 497 -31.96 -5.27 9.06
N THR A 498 -32.00 -4.23 9.90
CA THR A 498 -32.61 -2.93 9.61
C THR A 498 -31.72 -1.79 10.05
N LEU A 499 -31.50 -0.82 9.17
CA LEU A 499 -30.85 0.43 9.49
C LEU A 499 -31.92 1.46 9.89
N LYS A 500 -31.91 1.91 11.17
CA LYS A 500 -32.73 3.05 11.59
C LYS A 500 -32.00 4.33 11.21
N ASN A 501 -32.45 4.99 10.15
CA ASN A 501 -31.87 6.26 9.73
C ASN A 501 -32.96 7.33 9.62
N SER A 502 -32.68 8.52 10.12
CA SER A 502 -33.52 9.70 9.96
C SER A 502 -33.02 10.49 8.75
N LEU A 503 -33.62 10.25 7.57
CA LEU A 503 -33.29 10.94 6.31
C LEU A 503 -34.01 12.29 6.19
N THR A 504 -34.09 13.06 7.28
CA THR A 504 -34.84 14.33 7.30
C THR A 504 -34.09 15.51 6.71
N VAL A 505 -32.75 15.44 6.64
CA VAL A 505 -31.93 16.54 6.11
C VAL A 505 -31.45 16.21 4.69
N LYS A 506 -31.86 17.01 3.73
CA LYS A 506 -31.35 16.98 2.35
C LYS A 506 -30.24 18.01 2.21
N THR A 507 -29.07 17.57 1.76
CA THR A 507 -27.92 18.42 1.51
C THR A 507 -27.82 18.82 0.05
N ILE A 508 -26.92 19.73 -0.27
CA ILE A 508 -26.55 20.05 -1.66
C ILE A 508 -25.97 18.83 -2.38
N HIS A 509 -25.29 17.95 -1.67
CA HIS A 509 -24.73 16.73 -2.24
C HIS A 509 -25.82 15.77 -2.69
N ASP A 510 -26.89 15.60 -1.92
CA ASP A 510 -28.05 14.78 -2.32
C ASP A 510 -28.70 15.30 -3.58
N LEU A 511 -28.85 16.63 -3.70
CA LEU A 511 -29.36 17.26 -4.91
C LEU A 511 -28.42 17.03 -6.10
N SER A 512 -27.11 17.19 -5.90
CA SER A 512 -26.11 16.96 -6.92
C SER A 512 -26.17 15.51 -7.45
N HIS A 513 -26.14 14.52 -6.55
CA HIS A 513 -26.27 13.10 -6.93
C HIS A 513 -27.57 12.79 -7.68
N LYS A 514 -28.69 13.31 -7.19
CA LYS A 514 -29.98 13.15 -7.88
C LYS A 514 -29.93 13.68 -9.30
N LEU A 515 -29.36 14.87 -9.50
CA LEU A 515 -29.27 15.50 -10.83
C LEU A 515 -28.25 14.79 -11.72
N GLN A 516 -27.15 14.29 -11.17
CA GLN A 516 -26.20 13.45 -11.91
C GLN A 516 -26.89 12.21 -12.46
N ASN A 517 -27.65 11.48 -11.65
CA ASN A 517 -28.40 10.31 -12.09
C ASN A 517 -29.40 10.66 -13.21
N ILE A 518 -30.17 11.74 -13.03
CA ILE A 518 -31.15 12.19 -14.06
C ILE A 518 -30.46 12.53 -15.40
N ILE A 519 -29.28 13.19 -15.34
CA ILE A 519 -28.56 13.54 -16.57
C ILE A 519 -27.83 12.32 -17.13
N GLY A 520 -27.28 11.44 -16.28
CA GLY A 520 -26.68 10.16 -16.69
C GLY A 520 -27.69 9.27 -17.44
N GLU A 521 -28.89 9.09 -16.89
CA GLU A 521 -29.98 8.36 -17.56
C GLU A 521 -30.36 8.99 -18.88
N GLN A 522 -30.46 10.32 -18.94
CA GLN A 522 -30.76 11.04 -20.21
C GLN A 522 -29.67 10.81 -21.25
N LEU A 523 -28.38 10.82 -20.85
CA LEU A 523 -27.25 10.58 -21.75
C LEU A 523 -27.20 9.13 -22.22
N VAL A 524 -27.40 8.17 -21.32
CA VAL A 524 -27.49 6.73 -21.67
C VAL A 524 -28.65 6.49 -22.62
N GLY A 525 -29.81 7.10 -22.37
CA GLY A 525 -30.96 7.08 -23.31
C GLY A 525 -30.65 7.72 -24.67
N GLY A 526 -29.72 8.67 -24.75
CA GLY A 526 -29.17 9.28 -25.97
C GLY A 526 -28.05 8.44 -26.62
N GLY A 527 -27.73 7.24 -26.09
CA GLY A 527 -26.75 6.32 -26.63
C GLY A 527 -25.29 6.62 -26.18
N PHE A 528 -25.12 7.39 -25.12
CA PHE A 528 -23.80 7.59 -24.48
C PHE A 528 -23.45 6.40 -23.57
N ARG A 529 -22.17 6.19 -23.39
CA ARG A 529 -21.60 5.27 -22.41
C ARG A 529 -20.83 6.08 -21.38
N GLU A 530 -21.05 5.77 -20.11
CA GLU A 530 -20.27 6.35 -19.04
C GLU A 530 -18.87 5.74 -19.06
N ILE A 531 -17.86 6.60 -18.89
CA ILE A 531 -16.48 6.20 -18.73
C ILE A 531 -15.95 6.72 -17.40
N LEU A 532 -14.98 6.05 -16.84
CA LEU A 532 -14.29 6.43 -15.62
C LEU A 532 -12.78 6.34 -15.88
N ASN A 533 -12.14 7.50 -15.92
CA ASN A 533 -10.70 7.58 -16.15
C ASN A 533 -9.96 7.93 -14.86
N ASN A 534 -8.66 7.56 -14.80
CA ASN A 534 -7.81 7.92 -13.68
C ASN A 534 -7.71 9.44 -13.54
N SER A 535 -7.74 9.93 -12.30
CA SER A 535 -7.45 11.32 -11.99
C SER A 535 -5.97 11.68 -12.17
N LEU A 536 -5.07 10.69 -12.11
CA LEU A 536 -3.67 10.85 -12.41
C LEU A 536 -3.43 10.75 -13.93
N GLN A 537 -2.64 11.67 -14.45
CA GLN A 537 -2.34 11.78 -15.88
C GLN A 537 -0.88 12.15 -16.12
N ARG A 538 -0.45 12.05 -17.38
CA ARG A 538 0.85 12.50 -17.84
C ARG A 538 0.93 14.02 -17.86
N GLY A 539 1.86 14.60 -17.13
CA GLY A 539 2.08 16.06 -17.09
C GLY A 539 2.41 16.68 -18.44
N ALA A 540 3.05 15.94 -19.33
CA ALA A 540 3.38 16.40 -20.68
C ALA A 540 2.16 16.76 -21.55
N TYR A 541 0.96 16.31 -21.24
CA TYR A 541 -0.26 16.71 -21.95
C TYR A 541 -0.56 18.19 -21.82
N TYR A 542 -0.05 18.83 -20.77
CA TYR A 542 -0.29 20.24 -20.46
C TYR A 542 0.82 21.16 -21.00
N ASP A 543 1.88 20.61 -21.61
CA ASP A 543 2.99 21.41 -22.12
C ASP A 543 2.58 22.23 -23.34
N GLY A 544 2.83 23.54 -23.27
CA GLY A 544 2.50 24.48 -24.34
C GLY A 544 1.02 24.86 -24.42
N LEU A 545 0.16 24.46 -23.47
CA LEU A 545 -1.22 24.90 -23.41
C LEU A 545 -1.33 26.22 -22.61
N GLU A 546 -2.21 27.12 -23.09
CA GLU A 546 -2.54 28.37 -22.43
C GLU A 546 -3.74 28.23 -21.50
N SER A 547 -4.74 27.38 -21.89
CA SER A 547 -5.97 27.15 -21.13
C SER A 547 -5.77 26.26 -19.90
N TYR A 548 -4.77 25.35 -19.96
CA TYR A 548 -4.40 24.44 -18.89
C TYR A 548 -2.90 24.47 -18.72
N LYS A 549 -2.41 25.37 -17.90
CA LYS A 549 -0.97 25.61 -17.76
C LYS A 549 -0.27 24.49 -16.99
N SER A 550 0.89 24.04 -17.48
CA SER A 550 1.71 23.01 -16.82
C SER A 550 2.13 23.39 -15.40
N GLN A 551 2.30 24.71 -15.12
CA GLN A 551 2.60 25.23 -13.78
C GLN A 551 1.42 25.11 -12.80
N GLU A 552 0.20 25.02 -13.30
CA GLU A 552 -1.02 24.87 -12.50
C GLU A 552 -1.35 23.39 -12.23
N CYS A 553 -0.51 22.45 -12.68
CA CYS A 553 -0.67 21.02 -12.37
C CYS A 553 -0.34 20.75 -10.90
N VAL A 554 -1.18 19.96 -10.24
CA VAL A 554 -0.87 19.34 -8.94
C VAL A 554 0.04 18.14 -9.20
N ARG A 555 1.33 18.28 -8.87
CA ARG A 555 2.36 17.27 -9.11
C ARG A 555 2.53 16.33 -7.92
N LEU A 556 2.68 15.04 -8.18
CA LEU A 556 3.01 14.05 -7.15
C LEU A 556 4.49 14.14 -6.80
N LEU A 557 4.81 13.97 -5.50
CA LEU A 557 6.19 13.88 -5.01
C LEU A 557 6.87 12.59 -5.46
N ASN A 558 6.17 11.46 -5.36
CA ASN A 558 6.68 10.13 -5.68
C ASN A 558 5.71 9.42 -6.64
N PRO A 559 5.68 9.79 -7.94
CA PRO A 559 4.79 9.15 -8.89
C PRO A 559 5.26 7.71 -9.17
N LEU A 560 4.31 6.80 -9.32
CA LEU A 560 4.59 5.41 -9.72
C LEU A 560 5.21 5.31 -11.12
N SER A 561 4.84 6.23 -12.00
CA SER A 561 5.42 6.36 -13.35
C SER A 561 5.33 7.81 -13.84
N GLN A 562 6.07 8.15 -14.89
CA GLN A 562 5.98 9.45 -15.56
C GLN A 562 4.62 9.65 -16.26
N ASP A 563 3.89 8.59 -16.52
CA ASP A 563 2.55 8.65 -17.12
C ASP A 563 1.45 8.99 -16.12
N LEU A 564 1.75 8.93 -14.82
CA LEU A 564 0.82 9.18 -13.71
C LEU A 564 1.42 10.16 -12.69
N ASN A 565 1.98 11.29 -13.16
CA ASN A 565 2.77 12.19 -12.33
C ASN A 565 2.05 13.50 -11.93
N VAL A 566 0.86 13.76 -12.48
CA VAL A 566 0.03 14.94 -12.13
C VAL A 566 -1.45 14.58 -11.98
N LEU A 567 -2.19 15.35 -11.18
CA LEU A 567 -3.64 15.32 -11.18
C LEU A 567 -4.19 16.11 -12.38
N ARG A 568 -5.26 15.62 -13.00
CA ARG A 568 -5.89 16.18 -14.21
C ARG A 568 -6.49 17.56 -13.96
N GLN A 569 -6.23 18.52 -14.87
CA GLN A 569 -6.90 19.84 -14.90
C GLN A 569 -8.20 19.83 -15.72
N THR A 570 -8.38 18.82 -16.56
CA THR A 570 -9.55 18.64 -17.44
C THR A 570 -9.84 17.16 -17.64
N LEU A 571 -11.08 16.83 -17.95
CA LEU A 571 -11.50 15.48 -18.33
C LEU A 571 -11.08 15.12 -19.78
N LEU A 572 -10.73 16.11 -20.60
CA LEU A 572 -10.47 15.96 -22.05
C LEU A 572 -9.52 14.80 -22.36
N PHE A 573 -8.35 14.77 -21.74
CA PHE A 573 -7.27 13.84 -22.10
C PHE A 573 -7.62 12.38 -21.75
N GLY A 574 -8.26 12.12 -20.60
CA GLY A 574 -8.74 10.78 -20.27
C GLY A 574 -9.77 10.25 -21.26
N GLY A 575 -10.67 11.13 -21.74
CA GLY A 575 -11.61 10.77 -22.81
C GLY A 575 -10.91 10.51 -24.14
N LEU A 576 -9.85 11.27 -24.50
CA LEU A 576 -9.05 11.01 -25.70
C LEU A 576 -8.29 9.69 -25.61
N GLU A 577 -7.73 9.34 -24.46
CA GLU A 577 -7.12 8.01 -24.21
C GLU A 577 -8.15 6.88 -24.39
N SER A 578 -9.34 7.08 -23.85
CA SER A 578 -10.44 6.11 -24.00
C SER A 578 -10.90 5.95 -25.45
N ILE A 579 -10.96 7.05 -26.22
CA ILE A 579 -11.25 7.02 -27.67
C ILE A 579 -10.15 6.29 -28.42
N ALA A 580 -8.88 6.64 -28.19
CA ALA A 580 -7.74 6.01 -28.84
C ALA A 580 -7.72 4.49 -28.60
N ARG A 581 -7.93 4.07 -27.36
CA ARG A 581 -8.03 2.65 -26.98
C ARG A 581 -9.18 1.95 -27.71
N ASN A 582 -10.37 2.53 -27.74
CA ASN A 582 -11.51 1.94 -28.44
C ASN A 582 -11.29 1.86 -29.94
N THR A 583 -10.68 2.89 -30.55
CA THR A 583 -10.36 2.92 -31.99
C THR A 583 -9.38 1.80 -32.34
N SER A 584 -8.39 1.48 -31.48
CA SER A 584 -7.48 0.35 -31.69
C SER A 584 -8.19 -1.01 -31.73
N TYR A 585 -9.34 -1.12 -31.04
CA TYR A 585 -10.26 -2.27 -31.15
C TYR A 585 -11.31 -2.13 -32.25
N ARG A 586 -11.15 -1.17 -33.20
CA ARG A 586 -12.07 -0.87 -34.33
C ARG A 586 -13.45 -0.38 -33.90
N ASN A 587 -13.60 0.12 -32.68
CA ASN A 587 -14.80 0.81 -32.24
C ASN A 587 -14.63 2.31 -32.50
N THR A 588 -15.22 2.84 -33.58
CA THR A 588 -14.97 4.21 -34.06
C THR A 588 -16.13 5.17 -33.76
N ASP A 589 -17.36 4.66 -33.56
CA ASP A 589 -18.56 5.48 -33.38
C ASP A 589 -18.88 5.56 -31.89
N LEU A 590 -18.29 6.59 -31.23
CA LEU A 590 -18.30 6.67 -29.79
C LEU A 590 -19.03 7.90 -29.27
N ARG A 591 -19.80 7.70 -28.22
CA ARG A 591 -20.43 8.75 -27.40
C ARG A 591 -20.12 8.44 -25.96
N PHE A 592 -19.25 9.24 -25.35
CA PHE A 592 -18.81 9.04 -23.97
C PHE A 592 -19.20 10.22 -23.10
N PHE A 593 -19.46 9.93 -21.82
CA PHE A 593 -19.56 10.96 -20.79
C PHE A 593 -18.85 10.52 -19.53
N GLU A 594 -18.35 11.47 -18.77
CA GLU A 594 -17.71 11.24 -17.48
C GLU A 594 -18.06 12.39 -16.53
N PHE A 595 -18.49 12.03 -15.31
CA PHE A 595 -18.48 12.94 -14.19
C PHE A 595 -17.19 12.77 -13.42
N GLY A 596 -16.46 13.86 -13.15
CA GLY A 596 -15.19 13.75 -12.44
C GLY A 596 -14.63 15.06 -11.93
N ASN A 597 -13.72 14.95 -10.98
CA ASN A 597 -13.00 16.09 -10.44
C ASN A 597 -11.85 16.51 -11.35
N CYS A 598 -11.65 17.82 -11.44
CA CYS A 598 -10.53 18.49 -12.07
C CYS A 598 -9.78 19.33 -11.02
N TYR A 599 -8.45 19.31 -11.06
CA TYR A 599 -7.61 19.86 -9.99
C TYR A 599 -6.70 20.95 -10.55
N ARG A 600 -6.45 22.00 -9.74
CA ARG A 600 -5.52 23.06 -10.09
C ARG A 600 -4.70 23.51 -8.88
N PHE A 601 -3.45 23.87 -9.15
CA PHE A 601 -2.54 24.49 -8.20
C PHE A 601 -2.35 25.97 -8.55
N GLN A 602 -2.45 26.84 -7.56
CA GLN A 602 -2.29 28.29 -7.69
C GLN A 602 -1.10 28.75 -6.83
N ALA A 603 0.05 28.92 -7.47
CA ALA A 603 1.30 29.22 -6.78
C ALA A 603 1.24 30.52 -5.95
N GLU A 604 0.48 31.53 -6.41
CA GLU A 604 0.29 32.81 -5.73
C GLU A 604 -0.46 32.70 -4.40
N LYS A 605 -1.19 31.61 -4.20
CA LYS A 605 -1.91 31.33 -2.95
C LYS A 605 -1.16 30.40 -2.01
N LYS A 606 0.03 29.93 -2.40
CA LYS A 606 0.85 29.06 -1.57
C LYS A 606 1.41 29.86 -0.40
N CYS A 607 1.11 29.44 0.83
CA CYS A 607 1.73 29.97 2.02
C CYS A 607 3.22 29.58 2.05
N ALA A 608 4.16 30.55 2.12
CA ALA A 608 5.60 30.30 1.92
C ALA A 608 6.24 29.38 2.94
N ASP A 609 5.64 29.22 4.12
CA ASP A 609 6.28 28.60 5.29
C ASP A 609 5.88 27.13 5.53
N ILE A 610 5.08 26.52 4.66
CA ILE A 610 4.56 25.19 4.89
C ILE A 610 4.81 24.29 3.68
N ILE A 611 5.70 23.30 3.88
CA ILE A 611 5.93 22.23 2.92
C ILE A 611 4.91 21.13 3.20
N PRO A 612 4.00 20.81 2.27
CA PRO A 612 3.05 19.72 2.46
C PRO A 612 3.78 18.41 2.76
N GLY A 613 3.41 17.72 3.85
CA GLY A 613 4.00 16.45 4.26
C GLY A 613 5.27 16.54 5.11
N VAL A 614 5.82 17.73 5.38
CA VAL A 614 7.00 17.94 6.23
C VAL A 614 6.66 18.71 7.51
N SER A 615 5.64 19.54 7.50
CA SER A 615 5.17 20.25 8.69
C SER A 615 4.23 19.36 9.51
N SER A 616 4.62 19.08 10.75
CA SER A 616 3.81 18.35 11.74
C SER A 616 2.67 19.17 12.36
N SER A 617 2.36 20.34 11.81
CA SER A 617 1.26 21.16 12.32
C SER A 617 -0.07 20.45 12.10
N ARG A 618 -0.70 20.01 13.18
CA ARG A 618 -2.10 19.52 13.23
C ARG A 618 -3.10 20.68 13.40
N ASP A 619 -2.65 21.92 13.32
CA ASP A 619 -3.50 23.10 13.48
C ASP A 619 -4.44 23.22 12.26
N PRO A 620 -5.77 23.17 12.43
CA PRO A 620 -6.74 23.26 11.36
C PRO A 620 -6.64 24.56 10.53
N GLU A 621 -6.27 25.68 11.16
CA GLU A 621 -6.08 26.96 10.45
C GLU A 621 -4.87 26.90 9.51
N VAL A 622 -3.76 26.30 9.97
CA VAL A 622 -2.55 26.11 9.16
C VAL A 622 -2.84 25.18 7.97
N ILE A 623 -3.55 24.07 8.20
CA ILE A 623 -3.94 23.13 7.13
C ILE A 623 -4.82 23.83 6.09
N LYS A 624 -5.76 24.67 6.52
CA LYS A 624 -6.64 25.44 5.63
C LYS A 624 -5.86 26.35 4.69
N HIS A 625 -4.88 27.08 5.20
CA HIS A 625 -4.05 27.97 4.37
C HIS A 625 -3.17 27.21 3.37
N VAL A 626 -2.71 26.01 3.71
CA VAL A 626 -1.97 25.15 2.76
C VAL A 626 -2.87 24.70 1.61
N LEU A 627 -4.13 24.35 1.92
CA LEU A 627 -5.09 23.89 0.93
C LEU A 627 -5.65 24.99 0.04
N ASP A 628 -5.57 26.26 0.44
CA ASP A 628 -6.04 27.41 -0.37
C ASP A 628 -5.32 27.52 -1.72
N ALA A 629 -4.11 26.98 -1.86
CA ALA A 629 -3.38 26.90 -3.11
C ALA A 629 -3.91 25.84 -4.08
N TYR A 630 -4.78 24.96 -3.63
CA TYR A 630 -5.33 23.85 -4.42
C TYR A 630 -6.83 24.04 -4.63
N SER A 631 -7.30 23.78 -5.84
CA SER A 631 -8.74 23.76 -6.11
C SER A 631 -9.15 22.42 -6.71
N GLU A 632 -10.37 22.00 -6.37
CA GLU A 632 -11.02 20.82 -6.88
C GLU A 632 -12.41 21.19 -7.35
N ASP A 633 -12.67 21.03 -8.65
CA ASP A 633 -13.94 21.36 -9.28
C ASP A 633 -14.51 20.12 -9.98
N TYR A 634 -15.80 19.89 -9.78
CA TYR A 634 -16.51 18.77 -10.39
C TYR A 634 -17.08 19.14 -11.76
N HIS A 635 -16.78 18.33 -12.77
CA HIS A 635 -17.12 18.57 -14.16
C HIS A 635 -17.90 17.40 -14.76
N LEU A 636 -18.62 17.66 -15.85
CA LEU A 636 -19.18 16.66 -16.75
C LEU A 636 -18.56 16.85 -18.13
N GLY A 637 -17.82 15.86 -18.59
CA GLY A 637 -17.26 15.78 -19.93
C GLY A 637 -18.15 15.00 -20.87
N LEU A 638 -18.32 15.46 -22.12
CA LEU A 638 -19.00 14.75 -23.19
C LEU A 638 -18.08 14.65 -24.39
N TRP A 639 -17.97 13.44 -24.98
CA TRP A 639 -17.18 13.21 -26.20
C TRP A 639 -18.04 12.53 -27.26
N LEU A 640 -17.93 13.01 -28.50
CA LEU A 640 -18.49 12.41 -29.68
C LEU A 640 -17.42 12.22 -30.75
N THR A 641 -17.45 11.08 -31.43
CA THR A 641 -16.58 10.83 -32.60
C THR A 641 -17.21 9.78 -33.50
N GLY A 642 -16.82 9.75 -34.77
CA GLY A 642 -17.31 8.78 -35.76
C GLY A 642 -18.70 9.10 -36.31
N LYS A 643 -19.47 8.08 -36.60
CA LYS A 643 -20.81 8.22 -37.19
C LYS A 643 -21.88 8.49 -36.14
N ARG A 644 -22.78 9.42 -36.45
CA ARG A 644 -24.03 9.59 -35.72
C ARG A 644 -25.01 8.45 -36.04
N ILE A 645 -25.13 8.12 -37.30
CA ILE A 645 -25.98 7.04 -37.82
C ILE A 645 -25.16 6.27 -38.84
N ARG A 646 -25.06 4.95 -38.68
CA ARG A 646 -24.51 4.09 -39.72
C ARG A 646 -25.51 3.85 -40.80
N GLY A 647 -25.05 3.91 -42.04
CA GLY A 647 -25.88 3.69 -43.23
C GLY A 647 -26.57 2.34 -43.21
N SER A 648 -27.81 2.37 -43.70
CA SER A 648 -28.67 1.20 -43.91
C SER A 648 -29.40 1.37 -45.21
N TRP A 649 -30.22 0.40 -45.60
CA TRP A 649 -31.06 0.50 -46.75
C TRP A 649 -32.06 1.67 -46.69
N ALA A 650 -32.43 2.09 -45.48
CA ALA A 650 -33.43 3.13 -45.21
C ALA A 650 -32.81 4.51 -44.87
N HIS A 651 -31.52 4.57 -44.59
CA HIS A 651 -30.86 5.78 -44.12
C HIS A 651 -29.41 5.88 -44.58
N PRO A 652 -28.94 7.03 -45.10
CA PRO A 652 -27.54 7.24 -45.43
C PRO A 652 -26.70 7.35 -44.17
N ASP A 653 -25.37 7.16 -44.31
CA ASP A 653 -24.41 7.49 -43.28
C ASP A 653 -24.49 8.95 -42.88
N GLU A 654 -24.46 9.21 -41.59
CA GLU A 654 -24.40 10.56 -41.04
C GLU A 654 -23.27 10.66 -40.01
N ASP A 655 -22.37 11.60 -40.21
CA ASP A 655 -21.26 11.86 -39.28
C ASP A 655 -21.74 12.61 -38.04
N SER A 656 -21.08 12.37 -36.91
CA SER A 656 -21.22 13.21 -35.74
C SER A 656 -20.83 14.68 -36.06
N SER A 657 -21.47 15.61 -35.40
CA SER A 657 -21.27 17.04 -35.69
C SER A 657 -21.24 17.89 -34.43
N PHE A 658 -20.67 19.09 -34.57
CA PHE A 658 -20.68 20.08 -33.49
C PHE A 658 -22.12 20.49 -33.10
N ALA A 659 -23.03 20.59 -34.07
CA ALA A 659 -24.44 20.88 -33.82
C ALA A 659 -25.10 19.79 -32.94
N GLN A 660 -24.74 18.51 -33.17
CA GLN A 660 -25.21 17.40 -32.37
C GLN A 660 -24.71 17.51 -30.92
N LEU A 661 -23.42 17.81 -30.70
CA LEU A 661 -22.87 18.03 -29.36
C LEU A 661 -23.59 19.17 -28.66
N LYS A 662 -23.78 20.31 -29.37
CA LYS A 662 -24.49 21.47 -28.84
C LYS A 662 -25.93 21.10 -28.44
N ALA A 663 -26.65 20.29 -29.25
CA ALA A 663 -28.00 19.85 -28.92
C ALA A 663 -28.06 19.05 -27.62
N TYR A 664 -27.10 18.14 -27.38
CA TYR A 664 -27.00 17.42 -26.10
C TYR A 664 -26.75 18.36 -24.91
N VAL A 665 -25.82 19.31 -25.05
CA VAL A 665 -25.57 20.29 -24.01
C VAL A 665 -26.79 21.16 -23.73
N VAL A 666 -27.49 21.66 -24.77
CA VAL A 666 -28.71 22.43 -24.63
C VAL A 666 -29.81 21.61 -23.93
N ASN A 667 -29.95 20.32 -24.28
CA ASN A 667 -30.90 19.42 -23.63
C ASN A 667 -30.61 19.22 -22.15
N ILE A 668 -29.31 19.08 -21.77
CA ILE A 668 -28.90 19.00 -20.38
C ILE A 668 -29.27 20.27 -19.61
N LEU A 669 -28.91 21.47 -20.16
CA LEU A 669 -29.21 22.75 -19.53
C LEU A 669 -30.74 22.96 -19.39
N THR A 670 -31.49 22.57 -20.39
CA THR A 670 -32.98 22.65 -20.37
C THR A 670 -33.55 21.71 -19.30
N ARG A 671 -33.06 20.46 -19.23
CA ARG A 671 -33.49 19.48 -18.23
C ARG A 671 -33.23 19.93 -16.81
N LEU A 672 -32.08 20.62 -16.61
CA LEU A 672 -31.72 21.22 -15.36
C LEU A 672 -32.44 22.54 -15.05
N GLY A 673 -33.26 23.04 -15.98
CA GLY A 673 -34.04 24.27 -15.82
C GLY A 673 -33.22 25.55 -15.91
N VAL A 674 -32.05 25.52 -16.55
CA VAL A 674 -31.21 26.73 -16.68
C VAL A 674 -31.87 27.76 -17.61
N PRO A 675 -32.11 29.00 -17.17
CA PRO A 675 -32.80 30.02 -17.97
C PRO A 675 -31.88 30.54 -19.07
N PHE A 676 -32.16 30.17 -20.32
CA PHE A 676 -31.34 30.57 -21.47
C PHE A 676 -31.18 32.10 -21.63
N GLY A 677 -32.20 32.88 -21.29
CA GLY A 677 -32.11 34.35 -21.31
C GLY A 677 -31.08 34.95 -20.32
N SER A 678 -30.52 34.14 -19.43
CA SER A 678 -29.46 34.55 -18.51
C SER A 678 -28.07 34.17 -18.99
N LEU A 679 -27.95 33.47 -20.11
CA LEU A 679 -26.70 32.97 -20.66
C LEU A 679 -26.09 33.95 -21.69
N VAL A 680 -24.77 33.98 -21.71
CA VAL A 680 -23.98 34.74 -22.70
C VAL A 680 -23.14 33.72 -23.48
N PHE A 681 -23.19 33.85 -24.81
CA PHE A 681 -22.47 32.97 -25.72
C PHE A 681 -21.23 33.72 -26.26
N GLY A 682 -20.09 33.02 -26.29
CA GLY A 682 -18.78 33.57 -26.74
C GLY A 682 -17.90 32.47 -27.37
N GLN A 683 -16.69 32.86 -27.72
CA GLN A 683 -15.70 31.90 -28.18
C GLN A 683 -15.03 31.23 -26.98
N GLY A 684 -14.66 29.95 -27.11
CA GLY A 684 -13.87 29.21 -26.15
C GLY A 684 -12.38 29.19 -26.48
N SER A 685 -11.66 28.34 -25.84
CA SER A 685 -10.18 28.24 -25.90
C SER A 685 -9.66 27.81 -27.27
N SER A 686 -8.81 28.62 -27.88
CA SER A 686 -8.28 28.39 -29.24
C SER A 686 -7.14 27.37 -29.29
N ASP A 687 -6.48 27.10 -28.17
CA ASP A 687 -5.43 26.09 -28.02
C ASP A 687 -5.99 24.67 -27.90
N ILE A 688 -7.22 24.55 -27.38
CA ILE A 688 -7.92 23.27 -27.21
C ILE A 688 -8.78 22.95 -28.42
N TYR A 689 -9.50 23.94 -28.96
CA TYR A 689 -10.49 23.72 -30.02
C TYR A 689 -10.11 24.44 -31.30
N SER A 690 -10.40 23.80 -32.45
CA SER A 690 -10.35 24.47 -33.76
C SER A 690 -11.57 25.33 -34.03
N THR A 691 -12.72 24.94 -33.49
CA THR A 691 -14.00 25.70 -33.50
C THR A 691 -14.61 25.50 -32.11
N SER A 692 -15.03 26.59 -31.48
CA SER A 692 -15.52 26.53 -30.09
C SER A 692 -16.71 27.40 -29.81
N LEU A 693 -17.45 27.05 -28.77
CA LEU A 693 -18.50 27.86 -28.16
C LEU A 693 -18.34 27.82 -26.65
N CYS A 694 -18.34 28.98 -26.02
CA CYS A 694 -18.37 29.15 -24.59
C CYS A 694 -19.70 29.66 -24.12
N ILE A 695 -20.31 29.06 -23.11
CA ILE A 695 -21.52 29.49 -22.44
C ILE A 695 -21.19 30.01 -21.06
N GLN A 696 -21.51 31.25 -20.79
CA GLN A 696 -21.25 31.94 -19.54
C GLN A 696 -22.53 32.43 -18.89
N ASN A 697 -22.52 32.60 -17.56
CA ASN A 697 -23.57 33.36 -16.91
C ASN A 697 -23.35 34.89 -17.09
N ARG A 698 -24.34 35.73 -16.73
CA ARG A 698 -24.22 37.20 -16.83
C ARG A 698 -23.05 37.81 -16.04
N GLY A 699 -22.53 37.09 -15.05
CA GLY A 699 -21.36 37.48 -14.26
C GLY A 699 -20.02 37.08 -14.88
N GLY A 700 -20.00 36.58 -16.13
CA GLY A 700 -18.79 36.20 -16.85
C GLY A 700 -18.20 34.84 -16.43
N LYS A 701 -18.87 34.06 -15.57
CA LYS A 701 -18.39 32.72 -15.19
C LYS A 701 -18.75 31.71 -16.24
N THR A 702 -17.80 30.97 -16.75
CA THR A 702 -17.96 29.88 -17.69
C THR A 702 -18.73 28.72 -17.06
N LEU A 703 -19.78 28.28 -17.74
CA LEU A 703 -20.62 27.15 -17.37
C LEU A 703 -20.30 25.94 -18.24
N VAL A 704 -20.13 26.19 -19.54
CA VAL A 704 -19.81 25.14 -20.53
C VAL A 704 -18.82 25.71 -21.52
N GLU A 705 -17.86 24.90 -21.88
CA GLU A 705 -16.99 25.12 -23.03
C GLU A 705 -17.04 23.90 -23.94
N MET A 706 -17.27 24.08 -25.22
CA MET A 706 -17.44 22.97 -26.16
C MET A 706 -16.92 23.32 -27.55
N GLY A 707 -16.50 22.29 -28.30
CA GLY A 707 -15.93 22.51 -29.60
C GLY A 707 -15.46 21.25 -30.30
N ILE A 708 -14.84 21.49 -31.45
CA ILE A 708 -14.10 20.48 -32.21
C ILE A 708 -12.66 20.51 -31.66
N VAL A 709 -12.22 19.41 -31.08
CA VAL A 709 -10.87 19.30 -30.51
C VAL A 709 -9.82 19.54 -31.60
N SER A 710 -8.79 20.32 -31.29
CA SER A 710 -7.75 20.71 -32.24
C SER A 710 -7.00 19.46 -32.74
N GLY A 711 -6.74 19.42 -34.06
CA GLY A 711 -5.98 18.32 -34.68
C GLY A 711 -4.56 18.13 -34.13
N LYS A 712 -3.99 19.15 -33.47
CA LYS A 712 -2.72 18.99 -32.77
C LYS A 712 -2.84 18.07 -31.55
N LEU A 713 -3.92 18.21 -30.81
CA LEU A 713 -4.19 17.39 -29.61
C LEU A 713 -4.59 15.96 -30.01
N THR A 714 -5.51 15.78 -30.96
CA THR A 714 -5.94 14.44 -31.38
C THR A 714 -4.81 13.60 -31.95
N LYS A 715 -3.83 14.22 -32.62
CA LYS A 715 -2.62 13.54 -33.13
C LYS A 715 -1.72 12.97 -32.02
N VAL A 716 -1.65 13.60 -30.84
CA VAL A 716 -0.91 13.09 -29.70
C VAL A 716 -1.43 11.69 -29.30
N PHE A 717 -2.71 11.46 -29.48
CA PHE A 717 -3.39 10.19 -29.17
C PHE A 717 -3.60 9.29 -30.39
N SER A 718 -2.99 9.61 -31.54
CA SER A 718 -3.18 8.88 -32.82
C SER A 718 -4.65 8.78 -33.25
N ILE A 719 -5.45 9.81 -33.00
CA ILE A 719 -6.87 9.87 -33.38
C ILE A 719 -6.96 10.71 -34.66
N GLU A 720 -7.43 10.10 -35.77
CA GLU A 720 -7.59 10.74 -37.06
C GLU A 720 -8.99 11.38 -37.24
N ALA A 721 -10.00 10.74 -36.66
CA ALA A 721 -11.37 11.21 -36.75
C ALA A 721 -11.60 12.50 -35.94
N PRO A 722 -12.50 13.41 -36.39
CA PRO A 722 -12.86 14.56 -35.57
C PRO A 722 -13.45 14.13 -34.23
N VAL A 723 -12.99 14.77 -33.15
CA VAL A 723 -13.52 14.60 -31.78
C VAL A 723 -14.21 15.88 -31.37
N TYR A 724 -15.45 15.76 -30.94
CA TYR A 724 -16.26 16.85 -30.40
C TYR A 724 -16.27 16.68 -28.88
N PHE A 725 -15.88 17.71 -28.15
CA PHE A 725 -15.79 17.67 -26.69
C PHE A 725 -16.55 18.83 -26.06
N ALA A 726 -17.26 18.56 -24.98
CA ALA A 726 -17.87 19.58 -24.12
C ALA A 726 -17.44 19.37 -22.68
N ASP A 727 -16.97 20.45 -22.04
CA ASP A 727 -16.66 20.54 -20.62
C ASP A 727 -17.75 21.36 -19.93
N ILE A 728 -18.52 20.74 -19.07
CA ILE A 728 -19.59 21.34 -18.29
C ILE A 728 -19.14 21.45 -16.84
N ARG A 729 -18.99 22.67 -16.34
CA ARG A 729 -18.59 22.95 -14.96
C ARG A 729 -19.76 22.68 -14.01
N TRP A 730 -19.85 21.47 -13.52
CA TRP A 730 -20.99 21.00 -12.74
C TRP A 730 -21.22 21.82 -11.47
N ASN A 731 -20.15 22.13 -10.72
CA ASN A 731 -20.25 22.96 -9.51
C ASN A 731 -20.83 24.35 -9.80
N GLN A 732 -20.54 24.96 -10.96
CA GLN A 732 -21.08 26.27 -11.33
C GLN A 732 -22.57 26.15 -11.73
N LEU A 733 -22.97 25.08 -12.40
CA LEU A 733 -24.37 24.80 -12.70
C LEU A 733 -25.18 24.60 -11.43
N MET A 734 -24.68 23.81 -10.47
CA MET A 734 -25.37 23.57 -9.21
C MET A 734 -25.66 24.87 -8.45
N ARG A 735 -24.74 25.82 -8.45
CA ARG A 735 -24.93 27.16 -7.82
C ARG A 735 -26.05 27.97 -8.46
N ILE A 736 -26.31 27.78 -9.75
CA ILE A 736 -27.41 28.43 -10.45
C ILE A 736 -28.73 27.74 -10.14
N ILE A 737 -28.75 26.41 -10.20
CA ILE A 737 -29.95 25.58 -10.03
C ILE A 737 -30.51 25.72 -8.61
N GLN A 738 -29.68 25.79 -7.59
CA GLN A 738 -30.09 25.95 -6.19
C GLN A 738 -30.97 27.19 -5.94
N LYS A 739 -30.76 28.25 -6.74
CA LYS A 739 -31.49 29.52 -6.59
C LYS A 739 -32.78 29.55 -7.38
N GLN A 740 -33.16 28.47 -8.07
CA GLN A 740 -34.32 28.44 -8.91
C GLN A 740 -35.49 27.76 -8.20
N ASN A 741 -36.64 28.40 -8.28
CA ASN A 741 -37.91 27.81 -7.88
C ASN A 741 -38.65 27.31 -9.13
N VAL A 742 -38.94 26.04 -9.18
CA VAL A 742 -39.80 25.47 -10.23
C VAL A 742 -41.22 25.86 -9.93
N THR A 743 -41.81 26.63 -10.84
CA THR A 743 -43.23 27.05 -10.77
C THR A 743 -44.03 26.38 -11.87
N TYR A 744 -45.18 25.83 -11.50
CA TYR A 744 -46.14 25.32 -12.46
C TYR A 744 -46.79 26.49 -13.23
N LYS A 745 -46.88 26.36 -14.55
CA LYS A 745 -47.64 27.30 -15.43
C LYS A 745 -48.49 26.47 -16.36
N GLU A 746 -49.76 26.84 -16.45
CA GLU A 746 -50.67 26.20 -17.39
C GLU A 746 -50.22 26.42 -18.85
N ILE A 747 -50.40 25.39 -19.68
CA ILE A 747 -50.17 25.52 -21.12
C ILE A 747 -51.22 26.46 -21.70
N SER A 748 -50.79 27.40 -22.54
CA SER A 748 -51.72 28.36 -23.19
C SER A 748 -52.77 27.63 -24.01
N LYS A 749 -54.01 28.00 -23.84
CA LYS A 749 -55.18 27.53 -24.63
C LYS A 749 -55.25 28.17 -26.00
N PHE A 750 -54.45 29.24 -26.25
CA PHE A 750 -54.48 29.99 -27.51
C PHE A 750 -53.38 29.48 -28.45
N PRO A 751 -53.67 29.32 -29.77
CA PRO A 751 -52.69 28.77 -30.70
C PRO A 751 -51.53 29.74 -30.94
N ALA A 752 -50.33 29.18 -31.12
CA ALA A 752 -49.18 29.89 -31.60
C ALA A 752 -49.25 30.09 -33.11
N VAL A 753 -48.71 31.22 -33.59
CA VAL A 753 -48.60 31.56 -35.00
C VAL A 753 -47.17 31.57 -35.45
N SER A 754 -46.86 30.93 -36.55
CA SER A 754 -45.55 30.84 -37.16
C SER A 754 -45.44 31.80 -38.36
N ARG A 755 -44.31 32.53 -38.44
CA ARG A 755 -43.99 33.42 -39.56
C ARG A 755 -42.52 33.26 -39.94
N ASP A 756 -42.29 33.17 -41.25
CA ASP A 756 -40.93 32.97 -41.80
C ASP A 756 -40.43 34.30 -42.42
N LEU A 757 -39.15 34.53 -42.24
CA LEU A 757 -38.40 35.58 -42.92
C LEU A 757 -37.13 35.01 -43.52
N ALA A 758 -36.85 35.36 -44.78
CA ALA A 758 -35.54 35.12 -45.38
C ALA A 758 -34.72 36.41 -45.26
N LEU A 759 -33.70 36.38 -44.42
CA LEU A 759 -32.82 37.51 -44.09
C LEU A 759 -31.52 37.41 -44.85
N LEU A 760 -31.22 38.41 -45.68
CA LEU A 760 -29.93 38.55 -46.33
C LEU A 760 -28.98 39.36 -45.41
N LEU A 761 -27.92 38.77 -44.95
CA LEU A 761 -27.00 39.30 -43.92
C LEU A 761 -25.56 39.23 -44.41
N ASP A 762 -24.66 39.99 -43.80
CA ASP A 762 -23.23 39.82 -43.96
C ASP A 762 -22.80 38.47 -43.41
N SER A 763 -21.85 37.83 -44.06
CA SER A 763 -21.40 36.44 -43.74
C SER A 763 -20.84 36.31 -42.31
N ASN A 764 -20.34 37.40 -41.73
CA ASN A 764 -19.79 37.43 -40.36
C ASN A 764 -20.86 37.59 -39.26
N VAL A 765 -22.14 37.89 -39.60
CA VAL A 765 -23.20 38.09 -38.61
C VAL A 765 -23.64 36.74 -38.04
N PRO A 766 -23.44 36.48 -36.73
CA PRO A 766 -23.88 35.23 -36.13
C PRO A 766 -25.41 35.23 -35.92
N PHE A 767 -26.04 34.04 -35.96
CA PHE A 767 -27.48 33.91 -35.72
C PHE A 767 -27.91 34.43 -34.33
N ALA A 768 -27.06 34.31 -33.34
CA ALA A 768 -27.29 34.80 -31.98
C ALA A 768 -27.61 36.31 -31.93
N GLU A 769 -27.08 37.13 -32.87
CA GLU A 769 -27.42 38.56 -32.95
C GLU A 769 -28.84 38.75 -33.48
N VAL A 770 -29.27 37.94 -34.47
CA VAL A 770 -30.66 37.95 -34.96
C VAL A 770 -31.60 37.60 -33.81
N GLU A 771 -31.29 36.54 -33.09
CA GLU A 771 -32.08 36.07 -31.96
C GLU A 771 -32.15 37.11 -30.84
N ARG A 772 -31.02 37.71 -30.46
CA ARG A 772 -30.92 38.77 -29.45
C ARG A 772 -31.81 39.97 -29.81
N ILE A 773 -31.73 40.47 -31.04
CA ILE A 773 -32.52 41.61 -31.52
C ILE A 773 -34.00 41.26 -31.53
N ALA A 774 -34.36 40.05 -31.99
CA ALA A 774 -35.72 39.63 -32.02
C ALA A 774 -36.37 39.62 -30.62
N TYR A 775 -35.71 38.98 -29.62
CA TYR A 775 -36.22 38.99 -28.25
C TYR A 775 -36.20 40.37 -27.57
N GLN A 776 -35.28 41.27 -27.96
CA GLN A 776 -35.29 42.64 -27.49
C GLN A 776 -36.45 43.43 -28.07
N THR A 777 -36.79 43.17 -29.35
CA THR A 777 -37.84 43.87 -30.07
C THR A 777 -39.26 43.49 -29.59
N GLU A 778 -39.45 42.19 -29.35
CA GLU A 778 -40.76 41.67 -28.89
C GLU A 778 -40.59 40.71 -27.71
N LYS A 779 -40.87 41.20 -26.50
CA LYS A 779 -40.64 40.44 -25.25
C LYS A 779 -41.85 39.60 -24.79
N LYS A 780 -43.05 39.91 -25.27
CA LYS A 780 -44.28 39.32 -24.76
C LYS A 780 -44.82 38.24 -25.70
N LEU A 781 -44.93 38.56 -26.98
CA LEU A 781 -45.56 37.69 -27.96
C LEU A 781 -44.58 36.71 -28.60
N LEU A 782 -43.31 37.04 -28.73
CA LEU A 782 -42.32 36.18 -29.33
C LEU A 782 -41.94 35.06 -28.35
N LYS A 783 -42.25 33.82 -28.72
CA LYS A 783 -41.96 32.62 -27.91
C LYS A 783 -40.69 31.89 -28.35
N ALA A 784 -40.43 31.85 -29.66
CA ALA A 784 -39.23 31.22 -30.19
C ALA A 784 -38.79 31.83 -31.51
N VAL A 785 -37.48 31.81 -31.75
CA VAL A 785 -36.81 32.13 -33.01
C VAL A 785 -36.05 30.89 -33.45
N LYS A 786 -36.30 30.39 -34.62
CA LYS A 786 -35.69 29.15 -35.14
C LYS A 786 -35.02 29.41 -36.47
N LEU A 787 -33.75 29.03 -36.60
CA LEU A 787 -33.05 29.01 -37.87
C LEU A 787 -33.30 27.64 -38.51
N PHE A 788 -33.93 27.59 -39.69
CA PHE A 788 -34.23 26.32 -40.34
C PHE A 788 -33.49 26.12 -41.67
N ASP A 789 -32.89 27.20 -42.24
CA ASP A 789 -32.04 27.07 -43.42
C ASP A 789 -30.95 28.15 -43.43
N VAL A 790 -29.78 27.80 -43.92
CA VAL A 790 -28.62 28.69 -44.11
C VAL A 790 -28.13 28.48 -45.55
N TYR A 791 -28.23 29.49 -46.34
CA TYR A 791 -27.75 29.43 -47.73
C TYR A 791 -26.54 30.37 -47.94
N GLU A 792 -25.44 29.77 -48.36
CA GLU A 792 -24.22 30.45 -48.79
C GLU A 792 -23.85 29.95 -50.16
N GLY A 793 -24.16 30.71 -51.23
CA GLY A 793 -23.99 30.19 -52.57
C GLY A 793 -23.91 31.28 -53.64
N LYS A 794 -23.63 30.84 -54.87
CA LYS A 794 -23.34 31.69 -56.06
C LYS A 794 -24.43 32.70 -56.43
N ASN A 795 -25.66 32.53 -55.92
CA ASN A 795 -26.78 33.42 -56.19
C ASN A 795 -26.97 34.52 -55.17
N LEU A 796 -25.96 34.75 -54.29
CA LEU A 796 -25.96 35.85 -53.35
C LEU A 796 -24.83 36.83 -53.66
N PRO A 797 -24.95 38.11 -53.27
CA PRO A 797 -23.87 39.08 -53.34
C PRO A 797 -22.64 38.57 -52.56
N ALA A 798 -21.45 38.88 -53.04
CA ALA A 798 -20.20 38.51 -52.37
C ALA A 798 -20.16 38.99 -50.92
N GLY A 799 -19.79 38.10 -49.98
CA GLY A 799 -19.74 38.42 -48.54
C GLY A 799 -21.11 38.42 -47.86
N LYS A 800 -22.17 37.91 -48.50
CA LYS A 800 -23.50 37.78 -47.90
C LYS A 800 -23.92 36.33 -47.74
N LYS A 801 -24.76 36.07 -46.76
CA LYS A 801 -25.48 34.80 -46.54
C LYS A 801 -26.95 35.03 -46.31
N SER A 802 -27.76 34.03 -46.51
CA SER A 802 -29.20 34.08 -46.25
C SER A 802 -29.55 33.17 -45.09
N TYR A 803 -30.22 33.69 -44.09
CA TYR A 803 -30.87 32.94 -43.03
C TYR A 803 -32.36 32.83 -43.25
N ALA A 804 -32.90 31.62 -43.32
CA ALA A 804 -34.33 31.38 -43.23
C ALA A 804 -34.74 31.18 -41.77
N VAL A 805 -35.44 32.17 -41.23
CA VAL A 805 -35.74 32.28 -39.81
C VAL A 805 -37.22 32.17 -39.57
N ASN A 806 -37.66 31.31 -38.70
CA ASN A 806 -39.02 31.13 -38.26
C ASN A 806 -39.27 31.81 -36.92
N PHE A 807 -40.24 32.69 -36.83
CA PHE A 807 -40.66 33.38 -35.62
C PHE A 807 -41.98 32.81 -35.11
N ILE A 808 -42.01 32.30 -33.89
CA ILE A 808 -43.19 31.75 -33.23
C ILE A 808 -43.77 32.80 -32.28
N LEU A 809 -44.97 33.25 -32.58
CA LEU A 809 -45.72 34.28 -31.83
C LEU A 809 -46.90 33.65 -31.11
N GLN A 810 -47.11 33.97 -29.84
CA GLN A 810 -48.26 33.51 -29.05
C GLN A 810 -48.62 34.54 -27.98
N ASP A 811 -49.91 34.81 -27.82
CA ASP A 811 -50.47 35.53 -26.68
C ASP A 811 -51.09 34.51 -25.71
N GLU A 812 -50.77 34.61 -24.43
CA GLU A 812 -51.28 33.68 -23.43
C GLU A 812 -52.71 33.98 -22.99
N THR A 813 -53.24 35.17 -23.38
CA THR A 813 -54.54 35.65 -22.92
C THR A 813 -55.60 35.68 -24.01
N LYS A 814 -55.20 35.66 -25.30
CA LYS A 814 -56.15 35.78 -26.47
C LYS A 814 -55.51 35.22 -27.75
N THR A 815 -56.33 34.86 -28.70
CA THR A 815 -55.91 34.53 -30.07
C THR A 815 -55.37 35.78 -30.78
N LEU A 816 -54.16 35.67 -31.38
CA LEU A 816 -53.54 36.71 -32.14
C LEU A 816 -54.33 36.93 -33.46
N ASN A 817 -54.60 38.18 -33.82
CA ASN A 817 -55.16 38.56 -35.12
C ASN A 817 -54.06 39.04 -36.09
N ASP A 818 -54.34 39.00 -37.41
CA ASP A 818 -53.37 39.33 -38.46
C ASP A 818 -52.71 40.71 -38.25
N LYS A 819 -53.55 41.73 -37.89
CA LYS A 819 -53.01 43.09 -37.65
C LYS A 819 -51.94 43.16 -36.54
N ALA A 820 -52.13 42.39 -35.48
CA ALA A 820 -51.15 42.34 -34.38
C ALA A 820 -49.91 41.59 -34.82
N ILE A 821 -50.05 40.51 -35.56
CA ILE A 821 -48.91 39.68 -36.07
C ILE A 821 -48.09 40.52 -37.03
N ASP A 822 -48.75 41.21 -38.03
CA ASP A 822 -48.06 42.02 -39.02
C ASP A 822 -47.31 43.22 -38.35
N ALA A 823 -47.91 43.84 -37.33
CA ALA A 823 -47.30 44.91 -36.60
C ALA A 823 -45.99 44.43 -35.85
N VAL A 824 -45.99 43.22 -35.27
CA VAL A 824 -44.82 42.61 -34.65
C VAL A 824 -43.77 42.29 -35.69
N MET A 825 -44.14 41.64 -36.78
CA MET A 825 -43.25 41.27 -37.88
C MET A 825 -42.59 42.51 -38.50
N GLN A 826 -43.33 43.56 -38.70
CA GLN A 826 -42.80 44.82 -39.24
C GLN A 826 -41.78 45.47 -38.29
N LYS A 827 -42.02 45.42 -36.97
CA LYS A 827 -41.03 45.88 -35.97
C LYS A 827 -39.77 45.02 -36.01
N LEU A 828 -39.91 43.72 -36.10
CA LEU A 828 -38.78 42.80 -36.21
C LEU A 828 -37.94 43.09 -37.45
N ILE A 829 -38.57 43.23 -38.62
CA ILE A 829 -37.92 43.55 -39.88
C ILE A 829 -37.15 44.88 -39.77
N ASN A 830 -37.82 45.94 -39.28
CA ASN A 830 -37.18 47.23 -39.13
C ASN A 830 -35.99 47.22 -38.20
N ASN A 831 -36.06 46.57 -37.05
CA ASN A 831 -34.97 46.48 -36.11
C ASN A 831 -33.82 45.63 -36.65
N LEU A 832 -34.09 44.51 -37.33
CA LEU A 832 -33.07 43.68 -37.95
C LEU A 832 -32.36 44.43 -39.09
N LYS A 833 -33.10 45.19 -39.86
CA LYS A 833 -32.56 46.05 -40.92
C LYS A 833 -31.65 47.13 -40.31
N THR A 834 -32.13 47.84 -39.28
CA THR A 834 -31.39 48.94 -38.67
C THR A 834 -30.10 48.50 -37.95
N GLN A 835 -30.15 47.34 -37.24
CA GLN A 835 -29.03 46.92 -36.40
C GLN A 835 -28.05 45.95 -37.09
N LEU A 836 -28.49 45.16 -38.06
CA LEU A 836 -27.70 44.19 -38.76
C LEU A 836 -27.57 44.42 -40.27
N ASN A 837 -28.14 45.53 -40.78
CA ASN A 837 -28.19 45.77 -42.20
C ASN A 837 -28.79 44.57 -42.98
N ALA A 838 -29.81 43.96 -42.35
CA ALA A 838 -30.51 42.80 -42.92
C ALA A 838 -31.53 43.22 -43.95
N ASP A 839 -31.41 42.69 -45.14
CA ASP A 839 -32.42 42.85 -46.19
C ASP A 839 -33.29 41.60 -46.27
N LEU A 840 -34.54 41.77 -46.73
CA LEU A 840 -35.44 40.65 -47.03
C LEU A 840 -35.08 40.10 -48.40
N ARG A 841 -35.00 38.77 -48.48
CA ARG A 841 -34.78 38.07 -49.74
C ARG A 841 -36.09 37.62 -50.37
#